data_73f39813b6ae56384315ac8bb250ff71
#
_entry.id   73f39813b6ae56384315ac8bb250ff71
#
_cell.length_a   1.000
_cell.length_b   1.000
_cell.length_c   1.000
_cell.angle_alpha   90.00
_cell.angle_beta   90.00
_cell.angle_gamma   90.00
#
_symmetry.space_group_name_H-M   'P 1'
#
loop_
_entity.id
_entity.type
_entity.pdbx_description
1 polymer ?
#
loop_
_entity_poly.entity_id
_entity_poly.type
_entity_poly.pdbx_seq_one_letter_code
_entity_poly.pdbx_strand_id
1 'polypeptide(L)'
;MSSEQIVINFIYQSDTIKIQCTRNEYMKDIFKRFLVKHQLDIKNVFYLYNGSIIKEELKLEQINNKDKELNILVQDFDEDKKEIEKEIKPSKEIICPECKEICLININNYRINLFRCKNGHNNNNILFEEFQKSQEISEYDIICYDCRNNTKGETHKNKFYKCCKCQKDLCPLCQNKNHKDHTIIDYDYKSYFCNLHGEKYNYYCQKCNINLCDLCKHDNNHGIIYLKKFVFDKNNLMKTNSKLMRKIAILRKRINKIIEKLKKIMIDLETYYNITSKIIDNYDIKYKNFEILKNIENIILSDNIIINDADKIINENNLEKQIIYLNNLYEKMNMNQMIIEYKNDKQYELIKIFEEFFVKNNISNYEMILKNKKYKISTYLNTKFLGIKEDKFEIKLREINPVNNLSGMFYNCSSLLSLKDISKFNIDKVVNISNMFNGCSSLSSLPDISSWNINSIIDISLLFNNCISLRSLPDISYWNTIKINNMCGVFQNCSSLVSLPDLSNWVTSDVSNMGFMFNKCSKLQSLPDISDWNLNKINDMKYMFGECSSLSYLPDLSKWNICNAKSIIGIFYKCNSLKSLPDISNWNIYNIDNLSSLFSQCSSLCSLPDISKWNLDNVKNISFLFEGCTSLKSLPDLSKWNIKNVTDMKGLFNKCSKLENIPDISNWNTEKVLDVSYLFNECINLKYLPNLSKWNLRNVVKNEYMFDECKSLKSQPELNFGMGCVGQ
;
A
#
# COMPACT_ATOMS: atom_id res chain seq x y z
N MET A 1 46.43 54.15 4.20
CA MET A 1 46.13 52.81 4.72
C MET A 1 45.37 52.08 3.63
N SER A 2 46.00 51.13 2.94
CA SER A 2 45.36 50.34 1.89
C SER A 2 44.27 49.47 2.53
N SER A 3 43.02 49.69 2.14
CA SER A 3 41.89 48.86 2.58
C SER A 3 42.13 47.44 2.09
N GLU A 4 42.33 46.51 3.02
CA GLU A 4 42.53 45.10 2.74
C GLU A 4 41.27 44.57 2.01
N GLN A 5 41.44 44.14 0.76
CA GLN A 5 40.34 43.59 -0.02
C GLN A 5 40.04 42.14 0.41
N ILE A 6 38.76 41.84 0.62
CA ILE A 6 38.23 40.52 0.96
C ILE A 6 37.37 40.04 -0.20
N VAL A 7 37.42 38.74 -0.47
CA VAL A 7 36.55 38.09 -1.45
C VAL A 7 35.45 37.33 -0.72
N ILE A 8 34.21 37.62 -1.07
CA ILE A 8 33.03 36.82 -0.60
C ILE A 8 32.52 35.96 -1.75
N ASN A 9 32.48 34.68 -1.53
CA ASN A 9 31.88 33.70 -2.42
C ASN A 9 30.43 33.54 -2.01
N PHE A 10 29.50 34.05 -2.79
CA PHE A 10 28.08 33.76 -2.63
C PHE A 10 27.73 32.46 -3.35
N ILE A 11 27.25 31.50 -2.64
CA ILE A 11 26.82 30.18 -3.15
C ILE A 11 25.29 30.17 -3.22
N TYR A 12 24.75 30.19 -4.43
CA TYR A 12 23.33 30.17 -4.69
C TYR A 12 22.98 29.01 -5.66
N GLN A 13 22.13 28.08 -5.22
CA GLN A 13 21.83 26.82 -5.94
C GLN A 13 23.12 26.03 -6.26
N SER A 14 23.56 25.99 -7.53
CA SER A 14 24.82 25.34 -7.96
C SER A 14 25.95 26.34 -8.29
N ASP A 15 25.65 27.63 -8.26
CA ASP A 15 26.57 28.69 -8.74
C ASP A 15 27.31 29.38 -7.58
N THR A 16 28.54 29.77 -7.85
CA THR A 16 29.36 30.57 -6.92
C THR A 16 29.74 31.89 -7.55
N ILE A 17 29.31 33.01 -6.95
CA ILE A 17 29.64 34.35 -7.37
C ILE A 17 30.62 35.01 -6.40
N LYS A 18 31.74 35.46 -6.93
CA LYS A 18 32.77 36.20 -6.19
C LYS A 18 32.50 37.70 -6.21
N ILE A 19 32.44 38.30 -5.00
CA ILE A 19 32.33 39.76 -4.84
C ILE A 19 33.49 40.25 -4.00
N GLN A 20 34.22 41.20 -4.52
CA GLN A 20 35.30 41.91 -3.81
C GLN A 20 34.68 43.03 -2.98
N CYS A 21 35.08 43.13 -1.73
CA CYS A 21 34.60 44.12 -0.75
C CYS A 21 35.69 44.47 0.26
N THR A 22 35.46 45.50 1.05
CA THR A 22 36.35 45.93 2.13
C THR A 22 35.73 45.62 3.52
N ARG A 23 36.57 45.48 4.54
CA ARG A 23 36.12 45.09 5.91
C ARG A 23 35.08 46.03 6.51
N ASN A 24 35.11 47.30 6.13
CA ASN A 24 34.21 48.32 6.70
C ASN A 24 32.89 48.46 5.97
N GLU A 25 32.64 47.69 4.90
CA GLU A 25 31.37 47.74 4.18
C GLU A 25 30.24 47.05 4.95
N TYR A 26 29.05 47.63 4.81
CA TYR A 26 27.82 46.99 5.36
C TYR A 26 27.36 45.83 4.49
N MET A 27 26.86 44.78 5.11
CA MET A 27 26.37 43.59 4.40
C MET A 27 25.26 43.91 3.41
N LYS A 28 24.38 44.88 3.71
CA LYS A 28 23.34 45.35 2.78
C LYS A 28 23.87 45.79 1.41
N ASP A 29 25.05 46.46 1.40
CA ASP A 29 25.63 46.99 0.18
C ASP A 29 26.35 45.87 -0.61
N ILE A 30 26.88 44.90 0.10
CA ILE A 30 27.50 43.70 -0.46
C ILE A 30 26.41 42.79 -1.06
N PHE A 31 25.30 42.61 -0.36
CA PHE A 31 24.13 41.81 -0.84
C PHE A 31 23.52 42.46 -2.09
N LYS A 32 23.37 43.79 -2.15
CA LYS A 32 22.90 44.48 -3.35
C LYS A 32 23.74 44.15 -4.57
N ARG A 33 25.07 44.11 -4.45
CA ARG A 33 25.95 43.76 -5.56
C ARG A 33 25.78 42.32 -6.03
N PHE A 34 25.52 41.39 -5.11
CA PHE A 34 25.19 40.01 -5.45
C PHE A 34 23.86 39.91 -6.20
N LEU A 35 22.81 40.54 -5.69
CA LEU A 35 21.48 40.54 -6.30
C LEU A 35 21.43 41.10 -7.71
N VAL A 36 22.17 42.22 -7.92
CA VAL A 36 22.28 42.83 -9.25
C VAL A 36 22.99 41.90 -10.24
N LYS A 37 24.05 41.17 -9.80
CA LYS A 37 24.75 40.21 -10.66
C LYS A 37 23.88 38.98 -11.04
N HIS A 38 22.97 38.60 -10.19
CA HIS A 38 22.08 37.43 -10.43
C HIS A 38 20.66 37.80 -10.90
N GLN A 39 20.36 39.09 -11.06
CA GLN A 39 19.01 39.59 -11.42
C GLN A 39 17.89 39.10 -10.47
N LEU A 40 18.23 38.90 -9.18
CA LEU A 40 17.31 38.47 -8.14
C LEU A 40 16.66 39.67 -7.44
N ASP A 41 15.41 39.49 -6.96
CA ASP A 41 14.73 40.51 -6.16
C ASP A 41 15.16 40.40 -4.68
N ILE A 42 15.40 41.57 -4.05
CA ILE A 42 15.80 41.69 -2.63
C ILE A 42 14.90 40.98 -1.66
N LYS A 43 13.60 40.84 -2.02
CA LYS A 43 12.57 40.28 -1.13
C LYS A 43 12.54 38.75 -1.02
N ASN A 44 13.29 38.04 -1.87
CA ASN A 44 13.12 36.62 -2.10
C ASN A 44 14.29 35.75 -1.65
N VAL A 45 15.32 36.30 -1.03
CA VAL A 45 16.52 35.54 -0.60
C VAL A 45 17.00 35.95 0.78
N PHE A 46 17.61 35.01 1.52
CA PHE A 46 18.33 35.26 2.76
C PHE A 46 19.76 34.69 2.70
N TYR A 47 20.63 35.25 3.52
CA TYR A 47 22.07 35.01 3.47
C TYR A 47 22.56 34.32 4.72
N LEU A 48 23.31 33.25 4.59
CA LEU A 48 23.78 32.41 5.69
C LEU A 48 25.32 32.37 5.73
N TYR A 49 25.88 32.59 6.90
CA TYR A 49 27.30 32.35 7.18
C TYR A 49 27.44 31.46 8.43
N ASN A 50 28.19 30.37 8.29
CA ASN A 50 28.34 29.35 9.34
C ASN A 50 27.01 28.91 9.98
N GLY A 51 25.95 28.79 9.17
CA GLY A 51 24.64 28.33 9.59
C GLY A 51 23.73 29.37 10.28
N SER A 52 24.16 30.64 10.37
CA SER A 52 23.36 31.74 10.91
C SER A 52 23.00 32.76 9.83
N ILE A 53 21.79 33.32 9.91
CA ILE A 53 21.34 34.39 8.99
C ILE A 53 22.13 35.65 9.27
N ILE A 54 22.63 36.27 8.21
CA ILE A 54 23.39 37.53 8.29
C ILE A 54 22.40 38.69 8.22
N LYS A 55 22.44 39.56 9.23
CA LYS A 55 21.65 40.79 9.23
C LYS A 55 22.31 41.86 8.35
N GLU A 56 21.49 42.59 7.61
CA GLU A 56 21.93 43.57 6.62
C GLU A 56 22.65 44.78 7.24
N GLU A 57 22.35 45.12 8.49
CA GLU A 57 22.94 46.24 9.22
C GLU A 57 24.37 45.98 9.77
N LEU A 58 24.82 44.72 9.69
CA LEU A 58 26.16 44.36 10.16
C LEU A 58 27.22 44.79 9.16
N LYS A 59 28.40 45.19 9.68
CA LYS A 59 29.61 45.35 8.86
C LYS A 59 30.32 44.03 8.69
N LEU A 60 31.04 43.86 7.59
CA LEU A 60 31.75 42.63 7.28
C LEU A 60 32.78 42.26 8.37
N GLU A 61 33.46 43.26 8.98
CA GLU A 61 34.38 43.05 10.10
C GLU A 61 33.73 42.41 11.35
N GLN A 62 32.44 42.58 11.54
CA GLN A 62 31.68 42.01 12.66
C GLN A 62 31.34 40.54 12.44
N ILE A 63 31.35 40.08 11.19
CA ILE A 63 31.06 38.69 10.80
C ILE A 63 32.34 37.88 10.75
N ASN A 64 33.42 38.45 10.23
CA ASN A 64 34.73 37.80 10.14
C ASN A 64 35.88 38.78 10.19
N ASN A 65 36.77 38.62 11.19
CA ASN A 65 37.92 39.46 11.44
C ASN A 65 39.27 38.94 10.85
N LYS A 66 39.33 37.71 10.34
CA LYS A 66 40.62 37.04 10.06
C LYS A 66 40.81 36.49 8.67
N ASP A 67 39.75 36.11 7.98
CA ASP A 67 39.88 35.40 6.70
C ASP A 67 39.81 36.36 5.50
N LYS A 68 40.60 36.08 4.47
CA LYS A 68 40.63 36.85 3.21
C LYS A 68 39.54 36.39 2.22
N GLU A 69 38.92 35.25 2.47
CA GLU A 69 37.89 34.68 1.63
C GLU A 69 36.76 34.11 2.53
N LEU A 70 35.50 34.47 2.24
CA LEU A 70 34.31 33.99 2.97
C LEU A 70 33.36 33.32 2.03
N ASN A 71 32.70 32.24 2.51
CA ASN A 71 31.61 31.56 1.80
C ASN A 71 30.29 31.92 2.46
N ILE A 72 29.40 32.57 1.72
CA ILE A 72 28.04 32.91 2.12
C ILE A 72 27.06 32.08 1.27
N LEU A 73 26.25 31.28 1.93
CA LEU A 73 25.18 30.52 1.26
C LEU A 73 23.95 31.41 1.10
N VAL A 74 23.39 31.46 -0.09
CA VAL A 74 22.18 32.22 -0.43
C VAL A 74 21.04 31.20 -0.66
N GLN A 75 19.90 31.46 -0.04
CA GLN A 75 18.72 30.60 -0.18
C GLN A 75 17.48 31.46 -0.49
N ASP A 76 16.57 30.91 -1.30
CA ASP A 76 15.30 31.56 -1.62
C ASP A 76 14.38 31.59 -0.41
N PHE A 77 13.60 32.69 -0.30
CA PHE A 77 12.44 32.74 0.55
C PHE A 77 11.31 31.99 -0.16
N ASP A 78 10.76 30.97 0.47
CA ASP A 78 9.47 30.40 0.05
C ASP A 78 8.41 31.48 0.20
N GLU A 79 7.77 31.90 -0.89
CA GLU A 79 6.73 32.95 -0.93
C GLU A 79 5.48 32.66 -0.09
N ASP A 80 5.32 31.45 0.41
CA ASP A 80 4.21 31.06 1.32
C ASP A 80 4.39 31.50 2.78
N LYS A 81 5.48 32.22 3.12
CA LYS A 81 5.71 32.73 4.49
C LYS A 81 5.61 34.25 4.57
N LYS A 82 4.42 34.81 4.31
CA LYS A 82 4.02 36.11 4.81
C LYS A 82 3.62 35.98 6.26
N GLU A 83 4.33 36.69 7.12
CA GLU A 83 4.35 36.68 8.59
C GLU A 83 5.14 35.49 9.14
N ILE A 84 6.22 35.82 9.90
CA ILE A 84 6.89 34.87 10.77
C ILE A 84 5.92 34.60 11.94
N GLU A 85 4.89 33.81 11.69
CA GLU A 85 4.29 33.01 12.74
C GLU A 85 5.43 32.17 13.29
N LYS A 86 5.77 32.33 14.56
CA LYS A 86 6.77 31.52 15.25
C LYS A 86 6.44 30.08 14.95
N GLU A 87 7.21 29.42 14.09
CA GLU A 87 6.93 28.06 13.67
C GLU A 87 6.99 27.16 14.91
N ILE A 88 5.80 26.83 15.42
CA ILE A 88 5.62 25.97 16.58
C ILE A 88 5.75 24.54 16.08
N LYS A 89 6.74 23.81 16.63
CA LYS A 89 6.99 22.41 16.28
C LYS A 89 6.67 21.49 17.44
N PRO A 90 6.16 20.28 17.18
CA PRO A 90 6.03 19.27 18.23
C PRO A 90 7.40 18.91 18.78
N SER A 91 7.50 18.79 20.09
CA SER A 91 8.71 18.31 20.75
C SER A 91 9.06 16.89 20.29
N LYS A 92 10.35 16.60 20.14
CA LYS A 92 10.83 15.24 19.84
C LYS A 92 10.71 14.30 21.05
N GLU A 93 10.55 14.85 22.24
CA GLU A 93 10.49 14.15 23.53
C GLU A 93 9.24 14.56 24.29
N ILE A 94 8.81 13.74 25.25
CA ILE A 94 7.69 14.10 26.13
C ILE A 94 8.18 15.10 27.17
N ILE A 95 7.63 16.30 27.13
CA ILE A 95 8.06 17.43 27.96
C ILE A 95 6.96 17.89 28.92
N CYS A 96 7.41 18.41 30.04
CA CYS A 96 6.54 19.05 31.03
C CYS A 96 5.94 20.35 30.45
N PRO A 97 4.63 20.56 30.52
CA PRO A 97 3.97 21.78 30.03
C PRO A 97 4.53 23.07 30.64
N GLU A 98 4.93 23.00 31.92
CA GLU A 98 5.33 24.16 32.71
C GLU A 98 6.79 24.57 32.48
N CYS A 99 7.73 23.60 32.51
CA CYS A 99 9.16 23.92 32.46
C CYS A 99 9.89 23.37 31.22
N LYS A 100 9.18 22.69 30.30
CA LYS A 100 9.70 22.10 29.07
C LYS A 100 10.83 21.06 29.26
N GLU A 101 11.09 20.61 30.52
CA GLU A 101 12.00 19.51 30.80
C GLU A 101 11.33 18.15 30.53
N ILE A 102 12.13 17.11 30.27
CA ILE A 102 11.62 15.76 30.01
C ILE A 102 10.87 15.21 31.19
N CYS A 103 9.76 14.54 30.96
CA CYS A 103 8.97 13.84 31.94
C CYS A 103 8.50 12.47 31.44
N LEU A 104 7.97 11.64 32.34
CA LEU A 104 7.36 10.37 32.00
C LEU A 104 5.88 10.54 31.70
N ILE A 105 5.35 9.68 30.85
CA ILE A 105 3.94 9.66 30.41
C ILE A 105 3.28 8.35 30.80
N ASN A 106 2.04 8.44 31.24
CA ASN A 106 1.13 7.31 31.39
C ASN A 106 -0.22 7.67 30.77
N ILE A 107 -0.81 6.75 30.02
CA ILE A 107 -2.08 6.95 29.34
C ILE A 107 -3.08 5.93 29.86
N ASN A 108 -4.13 6.41 30.53
CA ASN A 108 -5.21 5.60 31.07
C ASN A 108 -6.55 6.20 30.66
N ASN A 109 -7.48 5.37 30.15
CA ASN A 109 -8.84 5.79 29.77
C ASN A 109 -8.88 7.08 28.94
N TYR A 110 -8.01 7.16 27.90
CA TYR A 110 -7.87 8.33 27.02
C TYR A 110 -7.52 9.64 27.74
N ARG A 111 -6.90 9.55 28.92
CA ARG A 111 -6.32 10.68 29.69
C ARG A 111 -4.83 10.49 29.83
N ILE A 112 -4.11 11.60 29.80
CA ILE A 112 -2.65 11.61 29.90
C ILE A 112 -2.24 12.13 31.27
N ASN A 113 -1.32 11.41 31.90
CA ASN A 113 -0.67 11.84 33.14
C ASN A 113 0.83 12.01 32.86
N LEU A 114 1.37 13.18 33.19
CA LEU A 114 2.79 13.49 33.11
C LEU A 114 3.35 13.54 34.52
N PHE A 115 4.45 12.84 34.77
CA PHE A 115 5.04 12.70 36.09
C PHE A 115 6.56 12.58 36.02
N ARG A 116 7.23 12.70 37.16
CA ARG A 116 8.70 12.67 37.30
C ARG A 116 9.40 13.74 36.43
N CYS A 117 8.80 14.93 36.34
CA CYS A 117 9.50 16.07 35.78
C CYS A 117 10.69 16.41 36.69
N LYS A 118 11.83 16.77 36.09
CA LYS A 118 13.06 17.16 36.82
C LYS A 118 12.83 18.25 37.89
N ASN A 119 11.89 19.16 37.64
CA ASN A 119 11.51 20.24 38.54
C ASN A 119 10.32 19.91 39.47
N GLY A 120 9.91 18.63 39.51
CA GLY A 120 8.89 18.15 40.44
C GLY A 120 7.42 18.37 39.99
N HIS A 121 7.18 18.91 38.81
CA HIS A 121 5.80 19.12 38.31
C HIS A 121 5.12 17.79 37.96
N ASN A 122 3.83 17.67 38.29
CA ASN A 122 2.98 16.55 37.96
C ASN A 122 1.68 17.06 37.34
N ASN A 123 1.37 16.65 36.13
CA ASN A 123 0.19 17.06 35.40
C ASN A 123 -0.69 15.83 35.11
N ASN A 124 -1.86 15.76 35.70
CA ASN A 124 -2.73 14.60 35.65
C ASN A 124 -4.01 14.88 34.85
N ASN A 125 -4.58 13.85 34.24
CA ASN A 125 -5.87 13.87 33.53
C ASN A 125 -5.94 14.83 32.31
N ILE A 126 -4.82 15.09 31.65
CA ILE A 126 -4.73 15.98 30.50
C ILE A 126 -5.50 15.37 29.32
N LEU A 127 -6.30 16.17 28.61
CA LEU A 127 -6.95 15.79 27.36
C LEU A 127 -5.92 15.65 26.21
N PHE A 128 -6.17 14.82 25.21
CA PHE A 128 -5.27 14.69 24.07
C PHE A 128 -5.02 16.01 23.34
N GLU A 129 -6.04 16.84 23.20
CA GLU A 129 -5.93 18.17 22.57
C GLU A 129 -5.05 19.12 23.36
N GLU A 130 -5.24 19.17 24.68
CA GLU A 130 -4.42 19.97 25.60
C GLU A 130 -2.98 19.46 25.63
N PHE A 131 -2.81 18.13 25.61
CA PHE A 131 -1.48 17.52 25.57
C PHE A 131 -0.75 17.89 24.29
N GLN A 132 -1.40 17.83 23.12
CA GLN A 132 -0.79 18.21 21.86
C GLN A 132 -0.21 19.62 21.94
N LYS A 133 -1.01 20.61 22.39
CA LYS A 133 -0.58 21.99 22.56
C LYS A 133 0.57 22.12 23.59
N SER A 134 0.55 21.33 24.66
CA SER A 134 1.57 21.34 25.71
C SER A 134 2.93 20.82 25.22
N GLN A 135 2.96 19.97 24.19
CA GLN A 135 4.15 19.39 23.58
C GLN A 135 4.75 20.24 22.46
N GLU A 136 4.22 21.42 22.24
CA GLU A 136 4.70 22.36 21.24
C GLU A 136 5.85 23.19 21.81
N ILE A 137 6.91 23.39 21.00
CA ILE A 137 8.09 24.19 21.33
C ILE A 137 8.31 25.16 20.18
N SER A 138 8.52 26.42 20.50
CA SER A 138 9.05 27.38 19.55
C SER A 138 10.58 27.35 19.58
N GLU A 139 11.20 27.02 18.46
CA GLU A 139 12.67 27.07 18.34
C GLU A 139 13.22 28.49 18.49
N TYR A 140 12.37 29.50 18.34
CA TYR A 140 12.68 30.92 18.57
C TYR A 140 12.75 31.28 20.08
N ASP A 141 12.21 30.45 20.95
CA ASP A 141 12.31 30.66 22.41
C ASP A 141 13.64 30.11 22.97
N ILE A 142 14.42 29.37 22.16
CA ILE A 142 15.72 28.82 22.53
C ILE A 142 16.81 29.85 22.12
N ILE A 143 17.26 30.64 23.07
CA ILE A 143 18.15 31.79 22.85
C ILE A 143 19.60 31.42 23.19
N CYS A 144 20.54 31.88 22.38
CA CYS A 144 21.96 31.73 22.65
C CYS A 144 22.36 32.50 23.92
N TYR A 145 22.95 31.79 24.87
CA TYR A 145 23.35 32.40 26.17
C TYR A 145 24.40 33.50 26.02
N ASP A 146 25.38 33.33 25.13
CA ASP A 146 26.50 34.25 25.00
C ASP A 146 26.18 35.53 24.23
N CYS A 147 25.53 35.41 23.05
CA CYS A 147 25.25 36.62 22.26
C CYS A 147 23.85 37.20 22.54
N ARG A 148 22.92 36.41 23.07
CA ARG A 148 21.50 36.76 23.34
C ARG A 148 20.72 37.30 22.13
N ASN A 149 21.34 37.27 20.95
CA ASN A 149 20.79 37.83 19.70
C ASN A 149 20.29 36.76 18.72
N ASN A 150 20.81 35.53 18.81
CA ASN A 150 20.45 34.45 17.90
C ASN A 150 19.59 33.42 18.64
N THR A 151 18.45 33.08 18.06
CA THR A 151 17.61 31.97 18.51
C THR A 151 17.89 30.72 17.68
N LYS A 152 17.45 29.54 18.18
CA LYS A 152 17.63 28.30 17.43
C LYS A 152 16.88 28.33 16.08
N GLY A 153 15.68 28.94 16.03
CA GLY A 153 14.89 29.08 14.82
C GLY A 153 15.51 29.97 13.74
N GLU A 154 16.43 30.85 14.10
CA GLU A 154 17.15 31.72 13.16
C GLU A 154 18.46 31.11 12.63
N THR A 155 18.89 29.96 13.13
CA THR A 155 20.11 29.30 12.66
C THR A 155 19.85 28.38 11.47
N HIS A 156 20.84 28.22 10.60
CA HIS A 156 20.73 27.32 9.44
C HIS A 156 20.41 25.88 9.87
N LYS A 157 19.36 25.29 9.32
CA LYS A 157 18.83 23.97 9.68
C LYS A 157 18.54 23.85 11.20
N ASN A 158 18.22 24.97 11.86
CA ASN A 158 17.92 25.06 13.29
C ASN A 158 19.03 24.44 14.17
N LYS A 159 20.28 24.54 13.77
CA LYS A 159 21.43 24.00 14.50
C LYS A 159 21.73 24.84 15.74
N PHE A 160 21.85 24.16 16.87
CA PHE A 160 22.19 24.76 18.16
C PHE A 160 22.97 23.75 19.00
N TYR A 161 23.70 24.21 20.01
CA TYR A 161 24.60 23.38 20.77
C TYR A 161 24.46 23.58 22.27
N LYS A 162 24.77 22.54 23.06
CA LYS A 162 24.91 22.57 24.50
C LYS A 162 26.38 22.40 24.87
N CYS A 163 26.94 23.34 25.61
CA CYS A 163 28.28 23.19 26.16
C CYS A 163 28.23 22.44 27.49
N CYS A 164 28.88 21.28 27.60
CA CYS A 164 28.90 20.46 28.81
C CYS A 164 29.66 21.14 29.97
N LYS A 165 30.78 21.83 29.68
CA LYS A 165 31.59 22.49 30.71
C LYS A 165 30.90 23.73 31.28
N CYS A 166 30.25 24.54 30.43
CA CYS A 166 29.63 25.80 30.85
C CYS A 166 28.14 25.69 31.10
N GLN A 167 27.50 24.58 30.76
CA GLN A 167 26.04 24.33 30.83
C GLN A 167 25.20 25.35 30.05
N LYS A 168 25.76 25.95 28.97
CA LYS A 168 25.14 27.00 28.19
C LYS A 168 24.63 26.49 26.84
N ASP A 169 23.53 27.07 26.38
CA ASP A 169 22.99 26.84 25.05
C ASP A 169 23.58 27.87 24.07
N LEU A 170 24.09 27.44 22.96
CA LEU A 170 24.95 28.23 22.06
C LEU A 170 24.53 28.13 20.61
N CYS A 171 24.50 29.27 19.91
CA CYS A 171 24.42 29.29 18.45
C CYS A 171 25.75 28.84 17.83
N PRO A 172 25.78 28.46 16.53
CA PRO A 172 26.98 27.99 15.85
C PRO A 172 28.15 29.00 15.90
N LEU A 173 27.85 30.30 15.85
CA LEU A 173 28.89 31.37 15.90
C LEU A 173 29.56 31.43 17.27
N CYS A 174 28.78 31.45 18.36
CA CYS A 174 29.32 31.52 19.71
C CYS A 174 30.04 30.24 20.12
N GLN A 175 29.53 29.07 19.69
CA GLN A 175 30.20 27.78 19.88
C GLN A 175 31.61 27.80 19.31
N ASN A 176 31.77 28.22 18.05
CA ASN A 176 33.07 28.27 17.38
C ASN A 176 34.00 29.32 17.94
N LYS A 177 33.49 30.46 18.44
CA LYS A 177 34.29 31.58 18.92
C LYS A 177 34.77 31.37 20.34
N ASN A 178 33.91 30.98 21.29
CA ASN A 178 34.16 31.05 22.71
C ASN A 178 34.28 29.67 23.38
N HIS A 179 33.86 28.59 22.74
CA HIS A 179 33.77 27.24 23.36
C HIS A 179 34.43 26.16 22.49
N LYS A 180 35.41 26.53 21.65
CA LYS A 180 36.06 25.62 20.68
C LYS A 180 36.74 24.42 21.34
N ASP A 181 37.29 24.63 22.57
CA ASP A 181 38.01 23.59 23.33
C ASP A 181 37.18 22.96 24.43
N HIS A 182 35.84 23.16 24.40
CA HIS A 182 34.93 22.56 25.37
C HIS A 182 34.18 21.38 24.70
N THR A 183 33.79 20.40 25.49
CA THR A 183 32.93 19.32 25.05
C THR A 183 31.55 19.89 24.69
N ILE A 184 31.14 19.69 23.46
CA ILE A 184 29.92 20.24 22.86
C ILE A 184 29.00 19.12 22.42
N ILE A 185 27.72 19.23 22.74
CA ILE A 185 26.66 18.31 22.30
C ILE A 185 25.72 19.09 21.39
N ASP A 186 25.24 18.45 20.32
CA ASP A 186 24.15 19.00 19.52
C ASP A 186 22.91 19.13 20.42
N TYR A 187 22.28 20.31 20.40
CA TYR A 187 21.14 20.62 21.27
C TYR A 187 20.00 19.62 21.13
N ASP A 188 19.76 19.12 19.93
CA ASP A 188 18.69 18.16 19.64
C ASP A 188 18.92 16.79 20.27
N TYR A 189 20.14 16.51 20.71
CA TYR A 189 20.51 15.25 21.35
C TYR A 189 20.94 15.43 22.81
N LYS A 190 20.81 16.65 23.38
CA LYS A 190 21.25 16.95 24.74
C LYS A 190 20.71 15.99 25.82
N SER A 191 19.50 15.46 25.61
CA SER A 191 18.85 14.54 26.52
C SER A 191 19.43 13.13 26.54
N TYR A 192 20.25 12.78 25.58
CA TYR A 192 20.87 11.46 25.43
C TYR A 192 22.32 11.41 25.92
N PHE A 193 22.86 12.55 26.31
CA PHE A 193 24.25 12.69 26.70
C PHE A 193 24.36 13.26 28.12
N CYS A 194 25.39 12.80 28.83
CA CYS A 194 25.70 13.30 30.18
C CYS A 194 26.10 14.77 30.11
N ASN A 195 25.36 15.62 30.83
CA ASN A 195 25.61 17.06 30.86
C ASN A 195 26.99 17.42 31.44
N LEU A 196 27.60 16.53 32.26
CA LEU A 196 28.92 16.77 32.86
C LEU A 196 30.07 16.32 32.00
N HIS A 197 29.93 15.17 31.31
CA HIS A 197 31.03 14.54 30.62
C HIS A 197 30.89 14.57 29.07
N GLY A 198 29.68 14.85 28.56
CA GLY A 198 29.41 14.81 27.10
C GLY A 198 29.36 13.41 26.49
N GLU A 199 29.34 12.36 27.33
CA GLU A 199 29.26 10.96 26.92
C GLU A 199 27.81 10.46 26.95
N LYS A 200 27.50 9.44 26.12
CA LYS A 200 26.17 8.84 26.09
C LYS A 200 25.84 8.19 27.43
N TYR A 201 24.55 8.24 27.80
CA TYR A 201 24.08 7.51 28.95
C TYR A 201 24.03 6.01 28.68
N ASN A 202 24.67 5.22 29.60
CA ASN A 202 24.68 3.77 29.57
C ASN A 202 23.94 3.14 30.75
N TYR A 203 23.76 3.89 31.84
CA TYR A 203 23.16 3.39 33.08
C TYR A 203 22.10 4.34 33.62
N TYR A 204 21.22 3.80 34.45
CA TYR A 204 20.24 4.53 35.22
C TYR A 204 20.27 4.12 36.68
N CYS A 205 20.35 5.08 37.59
CA CYS A 205 20.25 4.83 39.02
C CYS A 205 18.80 4.91 39.49
N GLN A 206 18.23 3.79 39.96
CA GLN A 206 16.85 3.74 40.44
C GLN A 206 16.58 4.55 41.68
N LYS A 207 17.56 4.60 42.65
CA LYS A 207 17.44 5.32 43.90
C LYS A 207 17.52 6.85 43.73
N CYS A 208 18.44 7.31 42.88
CA CYS A 208 18.64 8.73 42.59
C CYS A 208 17.77 9.27 41.46
N ASN A 209 17.16 8.38 40.67
CA ASN A 209 16.37 8.71 39.48
C ASN A 209 17.16 9.52 38.41
N ILE A 210 18.44 9.21 38.19
CA ILE A 210 19.31 9.90 37.24
C ILE A 210 19.94 8.93 36.23
N ASN A 211 20.15 9.44 35.00
CA ASN A 211 20.93 8.74 33.98
C ASN A 211 22.43 8.98 34.22
N LEU A 212 23.25 7.94 33.95
CA LEU A 212 24.69 7.95 34.18
C LEU A 212 25.42 7.50 32.91
N CYS A 213 26.55 8.13 32.61
CA CYS A 213 27.51 7.65 31.61
C CYS A 213 28.64 6.83 32.30
N ASP A 214 29.54 6.24 31.49
CA ASP A 214 30.65 5.43 32.01
C ASP A 214 31.62 6.22 32.89
N LEU A 215 31.70 7.53 32.72
CA LEU A 215 32.57 8.44 33.51
C LEU A 215 31.92 8.95 34.78
N CYS A 216 30.64 8.73 35.02
CA CYS A 216 29.95 9.14 36.23
C CYS A 216 30.36 8.25 37.39
N LYS A 217 31.02 8.84 38.42
CA LYS A 217 31.25 8.17 39.69
C LYS A 217 29.94 8.08 40.48
N HIS A 218 29.45 6.88 40.76
CA HIS A 218 28.21 6.65 41.50
C HIS A 218 28.33 5.45 42.44
N ASP A 219 27.58 5.46 43.54
CA ASP A 219 27.59 4.38 44.52
C ASP A 219 26.90 3.13 43.94
N ASN A 220 27.62 2.01 43.93
CA ASN A 220 27.15 0.73 43.37
C ASN A 220 25.98 0.13 44.16
N ASN A 221 25.74 0.56 45.41
CA ASN A 221 24.63 0.09 46.25
C ASN A 221 23.27 0.69 45.91
N HIS A 222 23.18 1.55 44.89
CA HIS A 222 21.97 2.28 44.55
C HIS A 222 21.08 1.61 43.51
N GLY A 223 21.32 0.38 43.13
CA GLY A 223 20.50 -0.31 42.13
C GLY A 223 20.65 0.30 40.73
N ILE A 224 21.81 0.09 40.11
CA ILE A 224 22.12 0.58 38.77
C ILE A 224 21.59 -0.35 37.71
N ILE A 225 20.87 0.17 36.71
CA ILE A 225 20.32 -0.55 35.58
C ILE A 225 21.13 -0.22 34.33
N TYR A 226 21.51 -1.22 33.54
CA TYR A 226 22.14 -1.05 32.24
C TYR A 226 21.09 -0.78 31.17
N LEU A 227 21.11 0.42 30.55
CA LEU A 227 20.06 0.89 29.63
C LEU A 227 19.93 0.05 28.36
N LYS A 228 20.99 -0.63 27.93
CA LYS A 228 20.95 -1.52 26.76
C LYS A 228 19.90 -2.64 26.89
N LYS A 229 19.52 -3.02 28.11
CA LYS A 229 18.48 -4.02 28.36
C LYS A 229 17.06 -3.52 28.01
N PHE A 230 16.87 -2.22 27.84
CA PHE A 230 15.58 -1.57 27.54
C PHE A 230 15.50 -1.02 26.12
N VAL A 231 16.43 -1.40 25.26
CA VAL A 231 16.39 -0.98 23.85
C VAL A 231 15.30 -1.79 23.11
N PHE A 232 14.28 -1.11 22.67
CA PHE A 232 13.21 -1.70 21.88
C PHE A 232 13.60 -1.75 20.40
N ASP A 233 13.12 -2.78 19.69
CA ASP A 233 13.27 -2.86 18.25
C ASP A 233 12.46 -1.75 17.57
N LYS A 234 13.17 -0.82 16.94
CA LYS A 234 12.57 0.34 16.25
C LYS A 234 11.62 -0.10 15.13
N ASN A 235 11.95 -1.16 14.39
CA ASN A 235 11.12 -1.64 13.29
C ASN A 235 9.77 -2.16 13.79
N ASN A 236 9.78 -2.88 14.91
CA ASN A 236 8.55 -3.38 15.53
C ASN A 236 7.69 -2.23 16.06
N LEU A 237 8.30 -1.21 16.68
CA LEU A 237 7.59 -0.01 17.11
C LEU A 237 6.98 0.75 15.92
N MET A 238 7.71 0.89 14.82
CA MET A 238 7.22 1.54 13.60
C MET A 238 6.06 0.75 12.97
N LYS A 239 6.13 -0.58 12.93
CA LYS A 239 5.02 -1.45 12.45
C LYS A 239 3.76 -1.24 13.29
N THR A 240 3.89 -1.22 14.61
CA THR A 240 2.75 -1.00 15.53
C THR A 240 2.13 0.38 15.33
N ASN A 241 2.94 1.42 15.21
CA ASN A 241 2.46 2.78 14.98
C ASN A 241 1.80 2.93 13.59
N SER A 242 2.36 2.31 12.56
CA SER A 242 1.76 2.26 11.22
C SER A 242 0.40 1.56 11.23
N LYS A 243 0.27 0.47 12.00
CA LYS A 243 -1.02 -0.22 12.19
C LYS A 243 -2.06 0.69 12.86
N LEU A 244 -1.66 1.47 13.86
CA LEU A 244 -2.53 2.46 14.50
C LEU A 244 -2.99 3.53 13.51
N MET A 245 -2.06 4.10 12.72
CA MET A 245 -2.38 5.12 11.71
C MET A 245 -3.35 4.60 10.64
N ARG A 246 -3.17 3.36 10.18
CA ARG A 246 -4.12 2.71 9.26
C ARG A 246 -5.52 2.62 9.87
N LYS A 247 -5.65 2.21 11.15
CA LYS A 247 -6.95 2.15 11.84
C LYS A 247 -7.60 3.53 11.99
N ILE A 248 -6.83 4.56 12.30
CA ILE A 248 -7.31 5.95 12.37
C ILE A 248 -7.81 6.44 11.00
N ALA A 249 -7.08 6.15 9.91
CA ALA A 249 -7.50 6.51 8.55
C ALA A 249 -8.83 5.85 8.17
N ILE A 250 -9.00 4.56 8.50
CA ILE A 250 -10.26 3.83 8.29
C ILE A 250 -11.41 4.50 9.05
N LEU A 251 -11.19 4.81 10.34
CA LEU A 251 -12.21 5.45 11.18
C LEU A 251 -12.60 6.81 10.62
N ARG A 252 -11.63 7.63 10.21
CA ARG A 252 -11.87 8.94 9.58
C ARG A 252 -12.72 8.80 8.32
N LYS A 253 -12.37 7.86 7.43
CA LYS A 253 -13.14 7.61 6.19
C LYS A 253 -14.58 7.22 6.50
N ARG A 254 -14.81 6.36 7.51
CA ARG A 254 -16.17 5.96 7.94
C ARG A 254 -16.98 7.14 8.48
N ILE A 255 -16.37 7.97 9.32
CA ILE A 255 -17.02 9.17 9.89
C ILE A 255 -17.39 10.16 8.77
N ASN A 256 -16.45 10.46 7.86
CA ASN A 256 -16.72 11.37 6.74
C ASN A 256 -17.88 10.87 5.87
N LYS A 257 -17.94 9.55 5.63
CA LYS A 257 -19.07 8.98 4.88
C LYS A 257 -20.42 9.18 5.57
N ILE A 258 -20.48 9.09 6.90
CA ILE A 258 -21.70 9.38 7.66
C ILE A 258 -22.07 10.86 7.51
N ILE A 259 -21.10 11.77 7.63
CA ILE A 259 -21.30 13.22 7.46
C ILE A 259 -21.86 13.53 6.07
N GLU A 260 -21.33 12.93 5.00
CA GLU A 260 -21.83 13.10 3.63
C GLU A 260 -23.29 12.63 3.48
N LYS A 261 -23.65 11.49 4.07
CA LYS A 261 -25.02 11.00 4.08
C LYS A 261 -25.97 11.99 4.78
N LEU A 262 -25.57 12.54 5.92
CA LEU A 262 -26.37 13.51 6.67
C LEU A 262 -26.59 14.80 5.89
N LYS A 263 -25.53 15.33 5.29
CA LYS A 263 -25.63 16.51 4.41
C LYS A 263 -26.58 16.28 3.25
N LYS A 264 -26.52 15.08 2.63
CA LYS A 264 -27.41 14.74 1.51
C LYS A 264 -28.88 14.70 1.94
N ILE A 265 -29.22 14.12 3.10
CA ILE A 265 -30.57 14.12 3.67
C ILE A 265 -31.08 15.56 3.80
N MET A 266 -30.30 16.46 4.40
CA MET A 266 -30.69 17.84 4.60
C MET A 266 -30.98 18.55 3.27
N ILE A 267 -30.09 18.44 2.30
CA ILE A 267 -30.27 19.07 0.97
C ILE A 267 -31.54 18.54 0.28
N ASP A 268 -31.79 17.24 0.35
CA ASP A 268 -32.94 16.62 -0.32
C ASP A 268 -34.26 17.04 0.36
N LEU A 269 -34.31 17.13 1.69
CA LEU A 269 -35.48 17.61 2.44
C LEU A 269 -35.74 19.09 2.18
N GLU A 270 -34.71 19.94 2.18
CA GLU A 270 -34.86 21.38 1.85
C GLU A 270 -35.32 21.57 0.40
N THR A 271 -34.80 20.76 -0.53
CA THR A 271 -35.23 20.80 -1.93
C THR A 271 -36.68 20.39 -2.07
N TYR A 272 -37.10 19.32 -1.39
CA TYR A 272 -38.49 18.88 -1.37
C TYR A 272 -39.39 19.98 -0.82
N TYR A 273 -39.09 20.58 0.34
CA TYR A 273 -39.81 21.67 0.94
C TYR A 273 -39.96 22.86 -0.01
N ASN A 274 -38.86 23.26 -0.66
CA ASN A 274 -38.88 24.40 -1.59
C ASN A 274 -39.78 24.17 -2.83
N ILE A 275 -39.84 22.92 -3.31
CA ILE A 275 -40.70 22.53 -4.43
C ILE A 275 -42.18 22.52 -4.00
N THR A 276 -42.48 21.86 -2.89
CA THR A 276 -43.88 21.74 -2.40
C THR A 276 -44.44 23.09 -1.96
N SER A 277 -43.65 23.96 -1.31
CA SER A 277 -44.06 25.32 -0.95
C SER A 277 -44.46 26.12 -2.18
N LYS A 278 -43.63 26.10 -3.25
CA LYS A 278 -43.99 26.80 -4.51
C LYS A 278 -45.28 26.28 -5.15
N ILE A 279 -45.54 24.96 -5.06
CA ILE A 279 -46.76 24.36 -5.59
C ILE A 279 -47.99 24.85 -4.77
N ILE A 280 -47.85 24.86 -3.44
CA ILE A 280 -48.91 25.31 -2.52
C ILE A 280 -49.18 26.81 -2.68
N ASP A 281 -48.14 27.64 -2.76
CA ASP A 281 -48.23 29.09 -2.92
C ASP A 281 -48.93 29.50 -4.23
N ASN A 282 -48.78 28.69 -5.27
CA ASN A 282 -49.42 28.93 -6.57
C ASN A 282 -50.82 28.29 -6.70
N TYR A 283 -51.31 27.59 -5.65
CA TYR A 283 -52.61 26.93 -5.68
C TYR A 283 -53.74 27.92 -5.44
N ASP A 284 -54.60 28.10 -6.44
CA ASP A 284 -55.83 28.95 -6.30
C ASP A 284 -57.08 28.04 -6.19
N ILE A 285 -57.74 28.09 -5.04
CA ILE A 285 -58.94 27.31 -4.70
C ILE A 285 -60.08 27.56 -5.73
N LYS A 286 -60.04 28.70 -6.41
CA LYS A 286 -61.08 29.06 -7.39
C LYS A 286 -61.05 28.23 -8.67
N TYR A 287 -59.89 27.68 -9.01
CA TYR A 287 -59.71 26.93 -10.23
C TYR A 287 -59.56 25.44 -9.92
N LYS A 288 -60.45 24.61 -10.47
CA LYS A 288 -60.46 23.16 -10.20
C LYS A 288 -59.92 22.41 -11.41
N ASN A 289 -58.79 21.73 -11.22
CA ASN A 289 -58.24 20.79 -12.16
C ASN A 289 -57.92 19.48 -11.37
N PHE A 290 -58.42 18.34 -11.85
CA PHE A 290 -58.28 17.07 -11.17
C PHE A 290 -56.80 16.68 -10.95
N GLU A 291 -55.94 16.88 -11.93
CA GLU A 291 -54.52 16.53 -11.86
C GLU A 291 -53.80 17.39 -10.82
N ILE A 292 -54.10 18.70 -10.74
CA ILE A 292 -53.54 19.60 -9.72
C ILE A 292 -54.01 19.20 -8.33
N LEU A 293 -55.32 18.96 -8.14
CA LEU A 293 -55.87 18.52 -6.86
C LEU A 293 -55.28 17.18 -6.41
N LYS A 294 -55.09 16.22 -7.35
CA LYS A 294 -54.49 14.94 -7.06
C LYS A 294 -53.01 15.05 -6.68
N ASN A 295 -52.29 15.98 -7.30
CA ASN A 295 -50.91 16.25 -6.94
C ASN A 295 -50.79 16.84 -5.53
N ILE A 296 -51.67 17.75 -5.15
CA ILE A 296 -51.71 18.31 -3.79
C ILE A 296 -52.06 17.23 -2.76
N GLU A 297 -53.03 16.36 -3.04
CA GLU A 297 -53.34 15.23 -2.17
C GLU A 297 -52.10 14.31 -1.98
N ASN A 298 -51.36 14.02 -3.04
CA ASN A 298 -50.13 13.23 -2.98
C ASN A 298 -49.02 13.93 -2.18
N ILE A 299 -48.92 15.27 -2.26
CA ILE A 299 -47.97 16.05 -1.46
C ILE A 299 -48.32 15.91 0.03
N ILE A 300 -49.59 16.12 0.41
CA ILE A 300 -50.04 16.00 1.80
C ILE A 300 -49.75 14.61 2.37
N LEU A 301 -49.99 13.55 1.59
CA LEU A 301 -49.68 12.18 2.01
C LEU A 301 -48.17 11.99 2.19
N SER A 302 -47.33 12.56 1.31
CA SER A 302 -45.88 12.49 1.39
C SER A 302 -45.33 13.29 2.58
N ASP A 303 -45.88 14.48 2.84
CA ASP A 303 -45.51 15.33 3.98
C ASP A 303 -45.75 14.58 5.30
N ASN A 304 -46.90 13.93 5.45
CA ASN A 304 -47.20 13.13 6.66
C ASN A 304 -46.18 12.00 6.88
N ILE A 305 -45.72 11.36 5.82
CA ILE A 305 -44.70 10.28 5.91
C ILE A 305 -43.36 10.87 6.34
N ILE A 306 -42.93 11.97 5.72
CA ILE A 306 -41.67 12.66 6.02
C ILE A 306 -41.65 13.18 7.45
N ILE A 307 -42.76 13.83 7.89
CA ILE A 307 -42.91 14.31 9.27
C ILE A 307 -42.81 13.18 10.26
N ASN A 308 -43.49 12.06 10.04
CA ASN A 308 -43.43 10.91 10.92
C ASN A 308 -42.00 10.28 11.00
N ASP A 309 -41.26 10.26 9.89
CA ASP A 309 -39.89 9.77 9.90
C ASP A 309 -38.93 10.77 10.60
N ALA A 310 -39.14 12.07 10.42
CA ALA A 310 -38.40 13.10 11.14
C ALA A 310 -38.67 13.06 12.65
N ASP A 311 -39.92 12.92 13.07
CA ASP A 311 -40.28 12.82 14.48
C ASP A 311 -39.64 11.62 15.19
N LYS A 312 -39.50 10.48 14.50
CA LYS A 312 -38.78 9.32 15.05
C LYS A 312 -37.32 9.63 15.35
N ILE A 313 -36.69 10.49 14.54
CA ILE A 313 -35.29 10.89 14.72
C ILE A 313 -35.17 11.92 15.82
N ILE A 314 -36.04 12.93 15.81
CA ILE A 314 -36.01 14.07 16.74
C ILE A 314 -36.31 13.60 18.18
N ASN A 315 -37.31 12.73 18.35
CA ASN A 315 -37.77 12.28 19.66
C ASN A 315 -36.98 11.08 20.24
N GLU A 316 -36.01 10.52 19.48
CA GLU A 316 -35.18 9.42 19.99
C GLU A 316 -33.96 9.95 20.74
N ASN A 317 -33.81 9.57 22.01
CA ASN A 317 -32.72 9.99 22.87
C ASN A 317 -31.46 9.11 22.74
N ASN A 318 -31.54 7.94 22.10
CA ASN A 318 -30.42 7.02 21.93
C ASN A 318 -29.74 7.32 20.59
N LEU A 319 -28.46 7.74 20.65
CA LEU A 319 -27.65 8.09 19.48
C LEU A 319 -27.54 6.95 18.47
N GLU A 320 -27.39 5.69 18.92
CA GLU A 320 -27.31 4.54 18.00
C GLU A 320 -28.60 4.37 17.21
N LYS A 321 -29.75 4.49 17.86
CA LYS A 321 -31.06 4.44 17.19
C LYS A 321 -31.29 5.62 16.28
N GLN A 322 -30.89 6.83 16.68
CA GLN A 322 -30.91 8.00 15.80
C GLN A 322 -30.13 7.76 14.52
N ILE A 323 -28.91 7.21 14.62
CA ILE A 323 -28.07 6.87 13.45
C ILE A 323 -28.75 5.82 12.58
N ILE A 324 -29.40 4.82 13.17
CA ILE A 324 -30.16 3.80 12.44
C ILE A 324 -31.33 4.44 11.68
N TYR A 325 -32.11 5.31 12.32
CA TYR A 325 -33.24 6.01 11.67
C TYR A 325 -32.77 6.94 10.55
N LEU A 326 -31.69 7.69 10.76
CA LEU A 326 -31.09 8.53 9.71
C LEU A 326 -30.57 7.70 8.54
N ASN A 327 -29.94 6.57 8.78
CA ASN A 327 -29.56 5.65 7.73
C ASN A 327 -30.77 5.12 6.95
N ASN A 328 -31.83 4.71 7.66
CA ASN A 328 -33.05 4.22 7.02
C ASN A 328 -33.73 5.31 6.18
N LEU A 329 -33.75 6.55 6.67
CA LEU A 329 -34.26 7.69 5.92
C LEU A 329 -33.42 7.95 4.66
N TYR A 330 -32.07 7.94 4.79
CA TYR A 330 -31.17 8.06 3.65
C TYR A 330 -31.40 6.97 2.60
N GLU A 331 -31.57 5.72 3.01
CA GLU A 331 -31.84 4.60 2.09
C GLU A 331 -33.21 4.74 1.42
N LYS A 332 -34.24 5.22 2.13
CA LYS A 332 -35.55 5.53 1.53
C LYS A 332 -35.48 6.64 0.49
N MET A 333 -34.72 7.70 0.78
CA MET A 333 -34.54 8.85 -0.13
C MET A 333 -33.66 8.49 -1.32
N ASN A 334 -32.65 7.65 -1.11
CA ASN A 334 -31.72 7.23 -2.14
C ASN A 334 -32.01 5.76 -2.50
N MET A 335 -33.07 5.52 -3.27
CA MET A 335 -33.39 4.16 -3.74
C MET A 335 -32.14 3.49 -4.32
N ASN A 336 -31.98 2.20 -4.03
CA ASN A 336 -30.87 1.40 -4.54
C ASN A 336 -30.90 1.40 -6.07
N GLN A 337 -30.03 2.22 -6.65
CA GLN A 337 -29.95 2.44 -8.09
C GLN A 337 -28.52 2.71 -8.53
N MET A 338 -28.21 2.34 -9.76
CA MET A 338 -26.94 2.66 -10.40
C MET A 338 -27.16 3.10 -11.83
N ILE A 339 -26.23 3.91 -12.36
CA ILE A 339 -26.18 4.27 -13.78
C ILE A 339 -25.08 3.45 -14.43
N ILE A 340 -25.45 2.72 -15.49
CA ILE A 340 -24.60 1.81 -16.22
C ILE A 340 -24.39 2.37 -17.62
N GLU A 341 -23.14 2.59 -18.01
CA GLU A 341 -22.78 3.10 -19.33
C GLU A 341 -22.25 1.96 -20.20
N TYR A 342 -22.81 1.82 -21.36
CA TYR A 342 -22.41 0.82 -22.38
C TYR A 342 -21.89 1.49 -23.65
N LYS A 343 -20.91 0.87 -24.29
CA LYS A 343 -20.50 1.19 -25.64
C LYS A 343 -21.59 0.74 -26.63
N ASN A 344 -21.98 1.61 -27.54
CA ASN A 344 -22.87 1.25 -28.65
C ASN A 344 -22.02 0.82 -29.84
N ASP A 345 -21.78 -0.48 -29.95
CA ASP A 345 -21.06 -1.02 -31.10
C ASP A 345 -22.02 -1.14 -32.27
N LYS A 346 -21.90 -0.20 -33.21
CA LYS A 346 -22.78 -0.09 -34.38
C LYS A 346 -22.75 -1.30 -35.34
N GLN A 347 -21.76 -2.19 -35.14
CA GLN A 347 -21.69 -3.46 -35.93
C GLN A 347 -22.73 -4.47 -35.43
N TYR A 348 -23.20 -4.34 -34.20
CA TYR A 348 -24.17 -5.27 -33.62
C TYR A 348 -25.48 -4.55 -33.30
N GLU A 349 -26.59 -5.11 -33.70
CA GLU A 349 -27.92 -4.59 -33.38
C GLU A 349 -28.30 -4.90 -31.93
N LEU A 350 -27.76 -5.97 -31.37
CA LEU A 350 -28.04 -6.45 -30.00
C LEU A 350 -26.80 -6.31 -29.15
N ILE A 351 -26.89 -5.53 -28.08
CA ILE A 351 -25.85 -5.37 -27.08
C ILE A 351 -26.24 -6.14 -25.82
N LYS A 352 -25.35 -7.04 -25.36
CA LYS A 352 -25.55 -7.74 -24.08
C LYS A 352 -25.36 -6.78 -22.93
N ILE A 353 -26.42 -6.62 -22.11
CA ILE A 353 -26.44 -5.68 -20.99
C ILE A 353 -26.48 -6.38 -19.62
N PHE A 354 -27.08 -7.56 -19.53
CA PHE A 354 -27.08 -8.42 -18.37
C PHE A 354 -26.93 -9.90 -18.77
N GLU A 355 -26.55 -10.72 -17.82
CA GLU A 355 -26.49 -12.17 -18.03
C GLU A 355 -27.88 -12.79 -18.01
N GLU A 356 -28.11 -13.84 -18.82
CA GLU A 356 -29.42 -14.46 -19.01
C GLU A 356 -29.97 -15.10 -17.72
N PHE A 357 -29.13 -15.84 -17.00
CA PHE A 357 -29.52 -16.45 -15.74
C PHE A 357 -29.84 -15.40 -14.66
N PHE A 358 -29.06 -14.32 -14.61
CA PHE A 358 -29.34 -13.18 -13.72
C PHE A 358 -30.69 -12.55 -14.04
N VAL A 359 -30.98 -12.29 -15.32
CA VAL A 359 -32.26 -11.71 -15.78
C VAL A 359 -33.42 -12.62 -15.42
N LYS A 360 -33.31 -13.92 -15.72
CA LYS A 360 -34.36 -14.91 -15.42
C LYS A 360 -34.74 -14.92 -13.95
N ASN A 361 -33.75 -14.84 -13.06
CA ASN A 361 -33.99 -14.92 -11.61
C ASN A 361 -34.40 -13.58 -10.98
N ASN A 362 -34.15 -12.45 -11.66
CA ASN A 362 -34.28 -11.11 -11.08
C ASN A 362 -35.21 -10.17 -11.87
N ILE A 363 -35.98 -10.65 -12.83
CA ILE A 363 -36.84 -9.84 -13.70
C ILE A 363 -37.92 -9.03 -12.93
N SER A 364 -38.32 -9.49 -11.78
CA SER A 364 -39.25 -8.82 -10.85
C SER A 364 -38.57 -7.94 -9.81
N ASN A 365 -37.24 -8.12 -9.66
CA ASN A 365 -36.49 -7.46 -8.59
C ASN A 365 -35.83 -6.17 -9.07
N TYR A 366 -35.71 -5.98 -10.37
CA TYR A 366 -35.08 -4.80 -10.97
C TYR A 366 -35.93 -4.17 -12.06
N GLU A 367 -35.84 -2.85 -12.17
CA GLU A 367 -36.41 -2.03 -13.24
C GLU A 367 -35.28 -1.32 -13.97
N MET A 368 -35.32 -1.32 -15.27
CA MET A 368 -34.38 -0.60 -16.13
C MET A 368 -35.06 0.67 -16.66
N ILE A 369 -34.37 1.81 -16.57
CA ILE A 369 -34.85 3.09 -17.09
C ILE A 369 -33.89 3.55 -18.18
N LEU A 370 -34.42 3.75 -19.38
CA LEU A 370 -33.69 4.23 -20.56
C LEU A 370 -34.48 5.36 -21.23
N LYS A 371 -33.83 6.51 -21.47
CA LYS A 371 -34.47 7.70 -22.04
C LYS A 371 -35.80 8.05 -21.32
N ASN A 372 -35.79 8.01 -19.99
CA ASN A 372 -36.95 8.24 -19.10
C ASN A 372 -38.14 7.28 -19.26
N LYS A 373 -37.97 6.18 -20.00
CA LYS A 373 -38.97 5.11 -20.10
C LYS A 373 -38.52 3.91 -19.26
N LYS A 374 -39.51 3.26 -18.61
CA LYS A 374 -39.30 2.08 -17.77
C LYS A 374 -39.42 0.79 -18.58
N TYR A 375 -38.51 -0.12 -18.34
CA TYR A 375 -38.47 -1.44 -18.95
C TYR A 375 -38.16 -2.50 -17.90
N LYS A 376 -38.58 -3.73 -18.13
CA LYS A 376 -38.04 -4.89 -17.41
C LYS A 376 -36.59 -5.12 -17.83
N ILE A 377 -35.76 -5.64 -16.93
CA ILE A 377 -34.41 -6.05 -17.28
C ILE A 377 -34.45 -7.13 -18.37
N SER A 378 -33.48 -7.09 -19.27
CA SER A 378 -33.34 -8.02 -20.38
C SER A 378 -31.87 -8.37 -20.61
N THR A 379 -31.58 -9.53 -21.21
CA THR A 379 -30.20 -9.93 -21.52
C THR A 379 -29.60 -9.05 -22.60
N TYR A 380 -30.38 -8.73 -23.60
CA TYR A 380 -29.93 -7.91 -24.75
C TYR A 380 -30.80 -6.69 -24.93
N LEU A 381 -30.18 -5.62 -25.43
CA LEU A 381 -30.83 -4.39 -25.83
C LEU A 381 -30.67 -4.18 -27.34
N ASN A 382 -31.77 -4.00 -28.06
CA ASN A 382 -31.72 -3.65 -29.49
C ASN A 382 -31.59 -2.12 -29.63
N THR A 383 -30.36 -1.65 -29.82
CA THR A 383 -30.04 -0.21 -29.88
C THR A 383 -30.64 0.47 -31.10
N LYS A 384 -30.74 -0.23 -32.23
CA LYS A 384 -31.34 0.28 -33.45
C LYS A 384 -32.84 0.47 -33.31
N PHE A 385 -33.54 -0.51 -32.75
CA PHE A 385 -34.98 -0.44 -32.48
C PHE A 385 -35.33 0.71 -31.51
N LEU A 386 -34.45 0.95 -30.51
CA LEU A 386 -34.62 2.02 -29.51
C LEU A 386 -34.12 3.40 -30.01
N GLY A 387 -33.64 3.48 -31.25
CA GLY A 387 -33.14 4.71 -31.86
C GLY A 387 -31.95 5.31 -31.12
N ILE A 388 -31.04 4.48 -30.62
CA ILE A 388 -29.79 4.90 -29.98
C ILE A 388 -28.73 5.09 -31.07
N LYS A 389 -28.38 6.37 -31.33
CA LYS A 389 -27.40 6.74 -32.38
C LYS A 389 -26.03 7.09 -31.83
N GLU A 390 -25.97 7.40 -30.56
CA GLU A 390 -24.77 7.80 -29.83
C GLU A 390 -23.79 6.61 -29.74
N ASP A 391 -22.48 6.87 -29.63
CA ASP A 391 -21.44 5.85 -29.51
C ASP A 391 -21.45 5.15 -28.13
N LYS A 392 -22.20 5.72 -27.20
CA LYS A 392 -22.43 5.16 -25.87
C LYS A 392 -23.81 5.58 -25.36
N PHE A 393 -24.35 4.77 -24.46
CA PHE A 393 -25.65 5.03 -23.84
C PHE A 393 -25.65 4.62 -22.37
N GLU A 394 -26.56 5.23 -21.61
CA GLU A 394 -26.72 4.97 -20.17
C GLU A 394 -28.04 4.26 -19.89
N ILE A 395 -27.99 3.29 -19.01
CA ILE A 395 -29.13 2.63 -18.40
C ILE A 395 -29.11 2.96 -16.91
N LYS A 396 -30.23 3.46 -16.39
CA LYS A 396 -30.43 3.55 -14.95
C LYS A 396 -31.11 2.28 -14.47
N LEU A 397 -30.41 1.49 -13.67
CA LEU A 397 -30.92 0.29 -13.03
C LEU A 397 -31.42 0.64 -11.62
N ARG A 398 -32.62 0.20 -11.29
CA ARG A 398 -33.29 0.43 -10.00
C ARG A 398 -33.66 -0.89 -9.39
N GLU A 399 -33.29 -1.13 -8.15
CA GLU A 399 -33.75 -2.27 -7.38
C GLU A 399 -35.17 -2.01 -6.86
N ILE A 400 -36.06 -2.98 -7.06
CA ILE A 400 -37.44 -2.97 -6.55
C ILE A 400 -37.51 -3.81 -5.29
N ASN A 401 -36.93 -5.02 -5.32
CA ASN A 401 -36.86 -5.94 -4.20
C ASN A 401 -35.41 -6.30 -3.92
N PRO A 402 -34.95 -6.28 -2.66
CA PRO A 402 -33.60 -6.67 -2.31
C PRO A 402 -33.30 -8.11 -2.73
N VAL A 403 -32.10 -8.32 -3.28
CA VAL A 403 -31.61 -9.64 -3.69
C VAL A 403 -30.46 -10.10 -2.82
N ASN A 404 -30.23 -11.40 -2.76
CA ASN A 404 -29.13 -12.00 -2.02
C ASN A 404 -28.02 -12.58 -2.93
N ASN A 405 -28.22 -12.56 -4.25
CA ASN A 405 -27.28 -13.10 -5.22
C ASN A 405 -27.15 -12.19 -6.44
N LEU A 406 -25.95 -11.69 -6.68
CA LEU A 406 -25.57 -10.87 -7.84
C LEU A 406 -24.55 -11.59 -8.73
N SER A 407 -24.39 -12.91 -8.54
CA SER A 407 -23.43 -13.67 -9.35
C SER A 407 -23.75 -13.53 -10.84
N GLY A 408 -22.71 -13.30 -11.63
CA GLY A 408 -22.79 -13.16 -13.07
C GLY A 408 -23.60 -11.98 -13.59
N MET A 409 -24.01 -11.01 -12.76
CA MET A 409 -24.91 -9.92 -13.20
C MET A 409 -24.53 -9.31 -14.55
N PHE A 410 -23.23 -9.05 -14.78
CA PHE A 410 -22.67 -8.50 -16.00
C PHE A 410 -21.79 -9.51 -16.78
N TYR A 411 -21.97 -10.80 -16.53
CA TYR A 411 -21.15 -11.83 -17.17
C TYR A 411 -21.16 -11.73 -18.70
N ASN A 412 -19.95 -11.60 -19.28
CA ASN A 412 -19.73 -11.39 -20.71
C ASN A 412 -20.44 -10.14 -21.29
N CYS A 413 -20.68 -9.09 -20.48
CA CYS A 413 -21.12 -7.79 -20.99
C CYS A 413 -19.91 -7.01 -21.52
N SER A 414 -19.37 -7.43 -22.64
CA SER A 414 -18.14 -6.88 -23.25
C SER A 414 -18.21 -5.38 -23.58
N SER A 415 -19.41 -4.86 -23.78
CA SER A 415 -19.67 -3.43 -24.06
C SER A 415 -19.81 -2.55 -22.80
N LEU A 416 -19.75 -3.11 -21.60
CA LEU A 416 -19.82 -2.36 -20.35
C LEU A 416 -18.61 -1.43 -20.19
N LEU A 417 -18.85 -0.10 -20.12
CA LEU A 417 -17.80 0.90 -20.01
C LEU A 417 -17.59 1.37 -18.57
N SER A 418 -18.68 1.70 -17.90
CA SER A 418 -18.63 2.22 -16.52
C SER A 418 -19.92 1.98 -15.74
N LEU A 419 -19.82 2.09 -14.42
CA LEU A 419 -20.92 1.91 -13.46
C LEU A 419 -20.93 3.11 -12.52
N LYS A 420 -21.53 4.22 -12.97
CA LYS A 420 -21.68 5.42 -12.14
C LYS A 420 -22.57 5.08 -10.93
N ASP A 421 -22.26 5.63 -9.78
CA ASP A 421 -23.00 5.42 -8.53
C ASP A 421 -22.99 3.97 -7.97
N ILE A 422 -22.19 3.06 -8.51
CA ILE A 422 -22.08 1.68 -7.96
C ILE A 422 -21.61 1.69 -6.48
N SER A 423 -20.89 2.73 -6.08
CA SER A 423 -20.51 2.93 -4.67
C SER A 423 -21.71 3.08 -3.73
N LYS A 424 -22.84 3.53 -4.26
CA LYS A 424 -24.11 3.72 -3.51
C LYS A 424 -24.99 2.49 -3.58
N PHE A 425 -24.67 1.53 -4.46
CA PHE A 425 -25.47 0.32 -4.63
C PHE A 425 -25.32 -0.59 -3.39
N ASN A 426 -26.42 -0.80 -2.69
CA ASN A 426 -26.43 -1.57 -1.43
C ASN A 426 -26.37 -3.08 -1.70
N ILE A 427 -25.35 -3.71 -1.15
CA ILE A 427 -25.14 -5.16 -1.24
C ILE A 427 -25.15 -5.85 0.13
N ASP A 428 -25.68 -5.22 1.18
CA ASP A 428 -25.62 -5.73 2.56
C ASP A 428 -26.22 -7.13 2.73
N LYS A 429 -27.21 -7.47 1.90
CA LYS A 429 -27.89 -8.77 1.92
C LYS A 429 -27.31 -9.79 0.94
N VAL A 430 -26.32 -9.37 0.13
CA VAL A 430 -25.74 -10.21 -0.90
C VAL A 430 -24.73 -11.17 -0.30
N VAL A 431 -24.83 -12.44 -0.67
CA VAL A 431 -23.94 -13.52 -0.22
C VAL A 431 -23.00 -14.02 -1.33
N ASN A 432 -23.30 -13.72 -2.59
CA ASN A 432 -22.54 -14.17 -3.74
C ASN A 432 -22.44 -13.08 -4.81
N ILE A 433 -21.23 -12.72 -5.19
CA ILE A 433 -20.89 -11.81 -6.30
C ILE A 433 -19.92 -12.45 -7.31
N SER A 434 -19.80 -13.78 -7.27
CA SER A 434 -18.93 -14.50 -8.21
C SER A 434 -19.28 -14.17 -9.65
N ASN A 435 -18.26 -14.09 -10.52
CA ASN A 435 -18.46 -13.78 -11.96
C ASN A 435 -19.15 -12.44 -12.27
N MET A 436 -19.39 -11.54 -11.29
CA MET A 436 -20.25 -10.37 -11.49
C MET A 436 -19.79 -9.50 -12.67
N PHE A 437 -18.48 -9.33 -12.86
CA PHE A 437 -17.89 -8.56 -13.95
C PHE A 437 -17.05 -9.42 -14.91
N ASN A 438 -17.17 -10.76 -14.81
CA ASN A 438 -16.40 -11.66 -15.65
C ASN A 438 -16.70 -11.40 -17.14
N GLY A 439 -15.67 -11.15 -17.94
CA GLY A 439 -15.80 -10.88 -19.37
C GLY A 439 -16.24 -9.45 -19.73
N CYS A 440 -16.23 -8.51 -18.78
CA CYS A 440 -16.47 -7.10 -19.06
C CYS A 440 -15.21 -6.45 -19.67
N SER A 441 -14.92 -6.82 -20.92
CA SER A 441 -13.63 -6.53 -21.56
C SER A 441 -13.40 -5.04 -21.86
N SER A 442 -14.45 -4.21 -21.97
CA SER A 442 -14.34 -2.75 -22.14
C SER A 442 -14.27 -1.96 -20.84
N LEU A 443 -14.45 -2.61 -19.69
CA LEU A 443 -14.41 -1.95 -18.38
C LEU A 443 -12.98 -1.56 -18.04
N SER A 444 -12.67 -0.26 -18.08
CA SER A 444 -11.30 0.25 -17.88
C SER A 444 -10.99 0.68 -16.45
N SER A 445 -12.02 1.00 -15.68
CA SER A 445 -11.93 1.37 -14.26
C SER A 445 -13.27 1.15 -13.56
N LEU A 446 -13.21 1.04 -12.24
CA LEU A 446 -14.40 1.00 -11.38
C LEU A 446 -14.43 2.26 -10.51
N PRO A 447 -15.62 2.82 -10.21
CA PRO A 447 -15.79 3.79 -9.15
C PRO A 447 -15.41 3.22 -7.79
N ASP A 448 -15.34 4.08 -6.77
CA ASP A 448 -15.01 3.66 -5.40
C ASP A 448 -16.05 2.66 -4.84
N ILE A 449 -15.67 1.40 -4.74
CA ILE A 449 -16.41 0.32 -4.11
C ILE A 449 -15.86 -0.07 -2.72
N SER A 450 -14.93 0.74 -2.19
CA SER A 450 -14.35 0.49 -0.85
C SER A 450 -15.42 0.42 0.25
N SER A 451 -16.56 1.06 0.00
CA SER A 451 -17.67 1.15 0.93
C SER A 451 -18.62 -0.05 0.89
N TRP A 452 -18.45 -0.96 -0.05
CA TRP A 452 -19.28 -2.15 -0.10
C TRP A 452 -19.13 -2.98 1.17
N ASN A 453 -20.26 -3.31 1.78
CA ASN A 453 -20.29 -4.19 2.93
C ASN A 453 -20.33 -5.65 2.45
N ILE A 454 -19.15 -6.26 2.37
CA ILE A 454 -18.99 -7.65 1.92
C ILE A 454 -19.01 -8.66 3.09
N ASN A 455 -19.42 -8.26 4.29
CA ASN A 455 -19.42 -9.13 5.49
C ASN A 455 -20.23 -10.42 5.35
N SER A 456 -21.20 -10.47 4.43
CA SER A 456 -22.04 -11.65 4.19
C SER A 456 -21.60 -12.46 2.97
N ILE A 457 -20.62 -11.96 2.20
CA ILE A 457 -20.19 -12.61 0.97
C ILE A 457 -19.26 -13.77 1.29
N ILE A 458 -19.52 -14.91 0.64
CA ILE A 458 -18.76 -16.15 0.79
C ILE A 458 -17.97 -16.51 -0.47
N ASP A 459 -18.37 -16.02 -1.64
CA ASP A 459 -17.77 -16.33 -2.93
C ASP A 459 -17.58 -15.06 -3.76
N ILE A 460 -16.32 -14.79 -4.13
CA ILE A 460 -15.90 -13.72 -5.04
C ILE A 460 -15.15 -14.28 -6.25
N SER A 461 -15.24 -15.59 -6.48
CA SER A 461 -14.50 -16.21 -7.59
C SER A 461 -14.84 -15.56 -8.93
N LEU A 462 -13.82 -15.43 -9.78
CA LEU A 462 -13.92 -14.89 -11.13
C LEU A 462 -14.55 -13.47 -11.21
N LEU A 463 -14.55 -12.71 -10.10
CA LEU A 463 -15.25 -11.42 -9.99
C LEU A 463 -14.89 -10.46 -11.11
N PHE A 464 -13.59 -10.32 -11.43
CA PHE A 464 -13.06 -9.46 -12.49
C PHE A 464 -12.37 -10.27 -13.61
N ASN A 465 -12.61 -11.58 -13.67
CA ASN A 465 -12.00 -12.40 -14.71
C ASN A 465 -12.26 -11.84 -16.10
N ASN A 466 -11.26 -11.87 -16.97
CA ASN A 466 -11.35 -11.34 -18.34
C ASN A 466 -11.73 -9.84 -18.46
N CYS A 467 -11.53 -9.04 -17.43
CA CYS A 467 -11.61 -7.57 -17.53
C CYS A 467 -10.30 -7.03 -18.15
N ILE A 468 -10.08 -7.33 -19.42
CA ILE A 468 -8.80 -7.10 -20.10
C ILE A 468 -8.39 -5.63 -20.21
N SER A 469 -9.35 -4.69 -20.16
CA SER A 469 -9.09 -3.24 -20.20
C SER A 469 -8.89 -2.61 -18.82
N LEU A 470 -9.13 -3.35 -17.73
CA LEU A 470 -9.06 -2.83 -16.37
C LEU A 470 -7.62 -2.50 -15.99
N ARG A 471 -7.32 -1.22 -15.74
CA ARG A 471 -5.96 -0.72 -15.49
C ARG A 471 -5.61 -0.63 -14.01
N SER A 472 -6.61 -0.35 -13.19
CA SER A 472 -6.48 -0.22 -11.74
C SER A 472 -7.80 -0.54 -11.07
N LEU A 473 -7.72 -0.88 -9.79
CA LEU A 473 -8.87 -1.08 -8.92
C LEU A 473 -9.01 0.09 -7.95
N PRO A 474 -10.22 0.42 -7.49
CA PRO A 474 -10.41 1.29 -6.34
C PRO A 474 -9.82 0.64 -5.08
N ASP A 475 -9.73 1.41 -4.00
CA ASP A 475 -9.23 0.90 -2.72
C ASP A 475 -10.18 -0.15 -2.13
N ILE A 476 -9.84 -1.42 -2.28
CA ILE A 476 -10.54 -2.57 -1.71
C ILE A 476 -9.82 -3.16 -0.48
N SER A 477 -8.82 -2.47 0.05
CA SER A 477 -8.04 -2.90 1.23
C SER A 477 -8.90 -3.08 2.48
N TYR A 478 -10.04 -2.41 2.54
CA TYR A 478 -10.97 -2.43 3.67
C TYR A 478 -12.07 -3.49 3.57
N TRP A 479 -12.08 -4.27 2.53
CA TRP A 479 -13.02 -5.37 2.41
C TRP A 479 -12.80 -6.39 3.54
N ASN A 480 -13.86 -6.68 4.27
CA ASN A 480 -13.81 -7.72 5.30
C ASN A 480 -14.03 -9.09 4.68
N THR A 481 -12.95 -9.78 4.39
CA THR A 481 -12.95 -11.06 3.66
C THR A 481 -13.07 -12.30 4.55
N ILE A 482 -13.40 -12.13 5.85
CA ILE A 482 -13.38 -13.20 6.86
C ILE A 482 -14.27 -14.42 6.52
N LYS A 483 -15.36 -14.21 5.78
CA LYS A 483 -16.29 -15.30 5.39
C LYS A 483 -16.02 -15.84 3.99
N ILE A 484 -15.10 -15.27 3.25
CA ILE A 484 -14.84 -15.71 1.88
C ILE A 484 -14.07 -17.02 1.92
N ASN A 485 -14.62 -18.02 1.23
CA ASN A 485 -13.99 -19.33 1.09
C ASN A 485 -13.44 -19.61 -0.32
N ASN A 486 -13.85 -18.81 -1.33
CA ASN A 486 -13.46 -19.00 -2.72
C ASN A 486 -13.01 -17.66 -3.35
N MET A 487 -11.73 -17.61 -3.71
CA MET A 487 -11.08 -16.48 -4.40
C MET A 487 -10.49 -16.92 -5.76
N CYS A 488 -10.98 -18.04 -6.31
CA CYS A 488 -10.48 -18.55 -7.60
C CYS A 488 -10.64 -17.51 -8.71
N GLY A 489 -9.56 -17.20 -9.42
CA GLY A 489 -9.58 -16.36 -10.60
C GLY A 489 -10.11 -14.94 -10.42
N VAL A 490 -10.08 -14.36 -9.21
CA VAL A 490 -10.67 -13.02 -8.95
C VAL A 490 -10.19 -11.98 -9.95
N PHE A 491 -8.91 -11.98 -10.30
CA PHE A 491 -8.28 -11.04 -11.25
C PHE A 491 -7.75 -11.75 -12.51
N GLN A 492 -8.14 -12.98 -12.74
CA GLN A 492 -7.65 -13.77 -13.88
C GLN A 492 -7.83 -13.00 -15.18
N ASN A 493 -6.79 -12.96 -16.00
CA ASN A 493 -6.77 -12.30 -17.32
C ASN A 493 -7.14 -10.80 -17.30
N CYS A 494 -6.87 -10.10 -16.19
CA CYS A 494 -6.85 -8.64 -16.14
C CYS A 494 -5.53 -8.14 -16.75
N SER A 495 -5.36 -8.34 -18.05
CA SER A 495 -4.06 -8.17 -18.73
C SER A 495 -3.57 -6.73 -18.80
N SER A 496 -4.43 -5.74 -18.57
CA SER A 496 -4.05 -4.31 -18.49
C SER A 496 -3.78 -3.82 -17.05
N LEU A 497 -4.00 -4.65 -16.04
CA LEU A 497 -3.82 -4.29 -14.64
C LEU A 497 -2.34 -4.12 -14.30
N VAL A 498 -1.95 -2.91 -13.87
CA VAL A 498 -0.54 -2.55 -13.60
C VAL A 498 -0.17 -2.75 -12.13
N SER A 499 -1.11 -2.47 -11.24
CA SER A 499 -0.94 -2.57 -9.79
C SER A 499 -2.24 -2.92 -9.09
N LEU A 500 -2.13 -3.43 -7.89
CA LEU A 500 -3.25 -3.74 -7.00
C LEU A 500 -3.24 -2.78 -5.81
N PRO A 501 -4.40 -2.48 -5.19
CA PRO A 501 -4.45 -1.82 -3.88
C PRO A 501 -3.82 -2.71 -2.80
N ASP A 502 -3.64 -2.17 -1.60
CA ASP A 502 -3.13 -2.94 -0.45
C ASP A 502 -4.12 -4.07 -0.08
N LEU A 503 -3.68 -5.31 -0.16
CA LEU A 503 -4.46 -6.51 0.20
C LEU A 503 -4.00 -7.14 1.53
N SER A 504 -3.08 -6.50 2.26
CA SER A 504 -2.51 -7.04 3.50
C SER A 504 -3.55 -7.25 4.62
N ASN A 505 -4.67 -6.51 4.55
CA ASN A 505 -5.76 -6.65 5.53
C ASN A 505 -6.78 -7.75 5.18
N TRP A 506 -6.65 -8.39 4.04
CA TRP A 506 -7.57 -9.47 3.68
C TRP A 506 -7.35 -10.67 4.59
N VAL A 507 -8.42 -11.12 5.23
CA VAL A 507 -8.43 -12.33 6.06
C VAL A 507 -8.67 -13.53 5.16
N THR A 508 -7.68 -14.43 5.09
CA THR A 508 -7.70 -15.58 4.17
C THR A 508 -7.84 -16.93 4.88
N SER A 509 -8.07 -16.91 6.21
CA SER A 509 -8.09 -18.11 7.04
C SER A 509 -9.15 -19.15 6.65
N ASP A 510 -10.23 -18.74 6.00
CA ASP A 510 -11.30 -19.63 5.54
C ASP A 510 -11.24 -19.92 4.03
N VAL A 511 -10.29 -19.34 3.33
CA VAL A 511 -10.16 -19.53 1.88
C VAL A 511 -9.59 -20.91 1.57
N SER A 512 -10.31 -21.65 0.74
CA SER A 512 -9.90 -22.98 0.26
C SER A 512 -9.38 -22.99 -1.17
N ASN A 513 -9.74 -21.99 -1.98
CA ASN A 513 -9.38 -21.93 -3.39
C ASN A 513 -8.89 -20.53 -3.78
N MET A 514 -7.64 -20.43 -4.22
CA MET A 514 -7.00 -19.27 -4.82
C MET A 514 -6.41 -19.58 -6.21
N GLY A 515 -6.78 -20.72 -6.81
CA GLY A 515 -6.31 -21.07 -8.14
C GLY A 515 -6.58 -19.93 -9.14
N PHE A 516 -5.64 -19.66 -10.02
CA PHE A 516 -5.73 -18.64 -11.07
C PHE A 516 -5.95 -17.20 -10.59
N MET A 517 -5.84 -16.90 -9.28
CA MET A 517 -6.25 -15.60 -8.72
C MET A 517 -5.69 -14.39 -9.50
N PHE A 518 -4.43 -14.42 -9.90
CA PHE A 518 -3.76 -13.39 -10.68
C PHE A 518 -3.30 -13.88 -12.06
N ASN A 519 -3.71 -15.08 -12.45
CA ASN A 519 -3.28 -15.69 -13.72
C ASN A 519 -3.52 -14.75 -14.90
N LYS A 520 -2.54 -14.64 -15.80
CA LYS A 520 -2.59 -13.76 -16.98
C LYS A 520 -2.71 -12.25 -16.71
N CYS A 521 -2.39 -11.79 -15.50
CA CYS A 521 -2.18 -10.36 -15.24
C CYS A 521 -0.85 -9.91 -15.83
N SER A 522 -0.74 -9.90 -17.15
CA SER A 522 0.54 -9.79 -17.86
C SER A 522 1.27 -8.45 -17.68
N LYS A 523 0.57 -7.36 -17.31
CA LYS A 523 1.16 -6.04 -17.02
C LYS A 523 1.37 -5.78 -15.53
N LEU A 524 1.00 -6.70 -14.65
CA LEU A 524 1.19 -6.56 -13.20
C LEU A 524 2.68 -6.61 -12.87
N GLN A 525 3.22 -5.51 -12.33
CA GLN A 525 4.66 -5.36 -12.07
C GLN A 525 5.07 -5.85 -10.68
N SER A 526 4.18 -5.70 -9.71
CA SER A 526 4.39 -6.09 -8.31
C SER A 526 3.08 -6.46 -7.63
N LEU A 527 3.18 -7.22 -6.57
CA LEU A 527 2.07 -7.52 -5.67
C LEU A 527 2.15 -6.63 -4.42
N PRO A 528 1.02 -6.30 -3.77
CA PRO A 528 1.03 -5.74 -2.42
C PRO A 528 1.58 -6.77 -1.42
N ASP A 529 1.81 -6.34 -0.18
CA ASP A 529 2.26 -7.26 0.88
C ASP A 529 1.16 -8.28 1.21
N ILE A 530 1.38 -9.53 0.83
CA ILE A 530 0.52 -10.67 1.09
C ILE A 530 1.20 -11.70 2.02
N SER A 531 2.31 -11.32 2.67
CA SER A 531 3.12 -12.20 3.51
C SER A 531 2.36 -12.78 4.71
N ASP A 532 1.40 -12.03 5.24
CA ASP A 532 0.62 -12.43 6.43
C ASP A 532 -0.69 -13.17 6.06
N TRP A 533 -0.91 -13.55 4.80
CA TRP A 533 -2.06 -14.35 4.42
C TRP A 533 -2.01 -15.73 5.09
N ASN A 534 -3.10 -16.09 5.76
CA ASN A 534 -3.24 -17.39 6.40
C ASN A 534 -3.80 -18.42 5.40
N LEU A 535 -2.97 -19.37 4.98
CA LEU A 535 -3.31 -20.39 3.98
C LEU A 535 -3.58 -21.78 4.60
N ASN A 536 -3.86 -21.84 5.90
CA ASN A 536 -4.05 -23.11 6.59
C ASN A 536 -5.21 -23.99 6.04
N LYS A 537 -6.20 -23.41 5.38
CA LYS A 537 -7.31 -24.16 4.75
C LYS A 537 -7.20 -24.25 3.22
N ILE A 538 -6.12 -23.75 2.66
CA ILE A 538 -5.96 -23.75 1.21
C ILE A 538 -5.88 -25.16 0.63
N ASN A 539 -6.61 -25.39 -0.45
CA ASN A 539 -6.64 -26.67 -1.16
C ASN A 539 -6.10 -26.54 -2.59
N ASP A 540 -6.43 -25.42 -3.27
CA ASP A 540 -6.03 -25.20 -4.66
C ASP A 540 -5.40 -23.81 -4.84
N MET A 541 -4.17 -23.79 -5.37
CA MET A 541 -3.41 -22.59 -5.72
C MET A 541 -2.84 -22.67 -7.15
N LYS A 542 -3.33 -23.63 -7.96
CA LYS A 542 -2.78 -23.81 -9.32
C LYS A 542 -2.79 -22.51 -10.12
N TYR A 543 -1.69 -22.25 -10.81
CA TYR A 543 -1.51 -21.08 -11.68
C TYR A 543 -1.81 -19.74 -11.02
N MET A 544 -1.69 -19.62 -9.69
CA MET A 544 -2.07 -18.40 -8.95
C MET A 544 -1.42 -17.15 -9.52
N PHE A 545 -0.15 -17.19 -9.89
CA PHE A 545 0.60 -16.12 -10.54
C PHE A 545 0.96 -16.47 -11.99
N GLY A 546 0.42 -17.56 -12.52
CA GLY A 546 0.77 -18.03 -13.88
C GLY A 546 0.55 -16.94 -14.93
N GLU A 547 1.48 -16.82 -15.88
CA GLU A 547 1.45 -15.85 -16.98
C GLU A 547 1.44 -14.36 -16.53
N CYS A 548 1.87 -14.06 -15.29
CA CYS A 548 2.19 -12.71 -14.85
C CYS A 548 3.56 -12.27 -15.40
N SER A 549 3.63 -12.07 -16.71
CA SER A 549 4.91 -11.94 -17.44
C SER A 549 5.73 -10.69 -17.07
N SER A 550 5.11 -9.62 -16.53
CA SER A 550 5.80 -8.41 -16.08
C SER A 550 6.14 -8.42 -14.59
N LEU A 551 5.73 -9.44 -13.84
CA LEU A 551 5.99 -9.53 -12.40
C LEU A 551 7.48 -9.78 -12.15
N SER A 552 8.15 -8.79 -11.54
CA SER A 552 9.61 -8.79 -11.40
C SER A 552 10.10 -9.28 -10.03
N TYR A 553 9.26 -9.20 -9.02
CA TYR A 553 9.51 -9.69 -7.66
C TYR A 553 8.21 -10.06 -6.95
N LEU A 554 8.31 -10.89 -5.93
CA LEU A 554 7.23 -11.33 -5.07
C LEU A 554 7.47 -10.83 -3.63
N PRO A 555 6.43 -10.56 -2.83
CA PRO A 555 6.58 -10.33 -1.40
C PRO A 555 7.12 -11.57 -0.69
N ASP A 556 7.43 -11.46 0.60
CA ASP A 556 7.88 -12.60 1.42
C ASP A 556 6.77 -13.66 1.55
N LEU A 557 7.03 -14.86 1.06
CA LEU A 557 6.12 -16.02 1.12
C LEU A 557 6.58 -17.08 2.14
N SER A 558 7.62 -16.80 2.93
CA SER A 558 8.22 -17.78 3.87
C SER A 558 7.26 -18.21 4.98
N LYS A 559 6.28 -17.37 5.30
CA LYS A 559 5.26 -17.65 6.32
C LYS A 559 4.04 -18.43 5.81
N TRP A 560 3.96 -18.67 4.51
CA TRP A 560 2.82 -19.36 3.94
C TRP A 560 2.81 -20.84 4.34
N ASN A 561 1.78 -21.23 5.09
CA ASN A 561 1.57 -22.63 5.44
C ASN A 561 0.61 -23.28 4.44
N ILE A 562 1.17 -24.04 3.51
CA ILE A 562 0.43 -24.72 2.44
C ILE A 562 0.24 -26.22 2.71
N CYS A 563 0.35 -26.68 3.96
CA CYS A 563 0.33 -28.11 4.30
C CYS A 563 -0.96 -28.85 3.88
N ASN A 564 -2.05 -28.14 3.67
CA ASN A 564 -3.31 -28.71 3.21
C ASN A 564 -3.55 -28.57 1.69
N ALA A 565 -2.65 -27.87 0.98
CA ALA A 565 -2.76 -27.72 -0.45
C ALA A 565 -2.65 -29.07 -1.18
N LYS A 566 -3.52 -29.29 -2.14
CA LYS A 566 -3.50 -30.46 -3.04
C LYS A 566 -2.98 -30.11 -4.42
N SER A 567 -3.05 -28.85 -4.81
CA SER A 567 -2.56 -28.40 -6.11
C SER A 567 -1.83 -27.07 -6.02
N ILE A 568 -0.58 -27.08 -6.51
CA ILE A 568 0.29 -25.92 -6.72
C ILE A 568 0.85 -25.90 -8.15
N ILE A 569 0.20 -26.63 -9.06
CA ILE A 569 0.61 -26.72 -10.47
C ILE A 569 0.78 -25.33 -11.04
N GLY A 570 1.93 -25.06 -11.66
CA GLY A 570 2.18 -23.85 -12.43
C GLY A 570 2.01 -22.53 -11.66
N ILE A 571 2.15 -22.49 -10.33
CA ILE A 571 1.96 -21.24 -9.56
C ILE A 571 2.71 -20.07 -10.21
N PHE A 572 3.97 -20.30 -10.66
CA PHE A 572 4.83 -19.28 -11.28
C PHE A 572 4.99 -19.48 -12.79
N TYR A 573 4.15 -20.29 -13.41
CA TYR A 573 4.22 -20.57 -14.85
C TYR A 573 4.27 -19.30 -15.69
N LYS A 574 5.29 -19.17 -16.57
CA LYS A 574 5.49 -17.99 -17.43
C LYS A 574 5.61 -16.64 -16.71
N CYS A 575 6.13 -16.61 -15.50
CA CYS A 575 6.54 -15.37 -14.85
C CYS A 575 7.89 -14.90 -15.43
N ASN A 576 7.87 -14.45 -16.68
CA ASN A 576 9.08 -14.25 -17.49
C ASN A 576 10.03 -13.20 -16.92
N SER A 577 9.54 -12.19 -16.21
CA SER A 577 10.35 -11.10 -15.63
C SER A 577 10.85 -11.38 -14.22
N LEU A 578 10.44 -12.49 -13.60
CA LEU A 578 10.77 -12.84 -12.23
C LEU A 578 12.25 -13.25 -12.13
N LYS A 579 13.07 -12.47 -11.42
CA LYS A 579 14.52 -12.69 -11.32
C LYS A 579 14.91 -13.63 -10.21
N SER A 580 14.16 -13.63 -9.12
CA SER A 580 14.36 -14.48 -7.95
C SER A 580 13.02 -14.77 -7.27
N LEU A 581 12.98 -15.85 -6.52
CA LEU A 581 11.85 -16.20 -5.65
C LEU A 581 12.15 -15.80 -4.21
N PRO A 582 11.13 -15.47 -3.39
CA PRO A 582 11.29 -15.40 -1.94
C PRO A 582 11.61 -16.78 -1.37
N ASP A 583 11.95 -16.84 -0.09
CA ASP A 583 12.22 -18.12 0.57
C ASP A 583 10.95 -18.96 0.66
N ILE A 584 10.94 -20.08 -0.08
CA ILE A 584 9.89 -21.10 -0.07
C ILE A 584 10.41 -22.46 0.44
N SER A 585 11.58 -22.48 1.06
CA SER A 585 12.23 -23.70 1.56
C SER A 585 11.39 -24.45 2.60
N ASN A 586 10.56 -23.71 3.35
CA ASN A 586 9.71 -24.25 4.41
C ASN A 586 8.30 -24.67 3.93
N TRP A 587 8.02 -24.57 2.64
CA TRP A 587 6.73 -25.03 2.12
C TRP A 587 6.56 -26.54 2.34
N ASN A 588 5.54 -26.92 3.10
CA ASN A 588 5.19 -28.32 3.29
C ASN A 588 4.34 -28.82 2.14
N ILE A 589 4.98 -29.54 1.22
CA ILE A 589 4.34 -30.07 -0.01
C ILE A 589 3.91 -31.55 0.13
N TYR A 590 3.85 -32.09 1.35
CA TYR A 590 3.57 -33.51 1.58
C TYR A 590 2.26 -34.01 0.94
N ASN A 591 1.23 -33.18 0.89
CA ASN A 591 -0.08 -33.54 0.31
C ASN A 591 -0.16 -33.30 -1.23
N ILE A 592 0.93 -32.86 -1.85
CA ILE A 592 1.00 -32.55 -3.28
C ILE A 592 1.46 -33.78 -4.06
N ASP A 593 0.69 -34.17 -5.05
CA ASP A 593 1.06 -35.26 -5.96
C ASP A 593 1.56 -34.76 -7.33
N ASN A 594 1.41 -33.46 -7.62
CA ASN A 594 1.75 -32.88 -8.91
C ASN A 594 2.40 -31.50 -8.76
N LEU A 595 3.69 -31.41 -9.13
CA LEU A 595 4.50 -30.20 -9.16
C LEU A 595 4.72 -29.67 -10.59
N SER A 596 3.99 -30.22 -11.59
CA SER A 596 4.25 -29.91 -12.98
C SER A 596 4.19 -28.39 -13.24
N SER A 597 5.09 -27.95 -14.08
CA SER A 597 5.19 -26.57 -14.58
C SER A 597 5.33 -25.47 -13.49
N LEU A 598 5.67 -25.82 -12.23
CA LEU A 598 5.69 -24.88 -11.10
C LEU A 598 6.51 -23.62 -11.41
N PHE A 599 7.69 -23.78 -12.06
CA PHE A 599 8.58 -22.69 -12.47
C PHE A 599 8.73 -22.60 -14.00
N SER A 600 7.93 -23.36 -14.76
CA SER A 600 8.09 -23.44 -16.21
C SER A 600 8.02 -22.06 -16.86
N GLN A 601 8.96 -21.79 -17.77
CA GLN A 601 9.12 -20.58 -18.53
C GLN A 601 9.35 -19.29 -17.69
N CYS A 602 9.89 -19.42 -16.49
CA CYS A 602 10.45 -18.30 -15.71
C CYS A 602 11.80 -17.88 -16.32
N SER A 603 11.78 -17.28 -17.50
CA SER A 603 12.99 -17.09 -18.33
C SER A 603 14.04 -16.15 -17.71
N SER A 604 13.66 -15.22 -16.84
CA SER A 604 14.58 -14.32 -16.13
C SER A 604 15.08 -14.88 -14.80
N LEU A 605 14.60 -16.02 -14.34
CA LEU A 605 14.94 -16.57 -13.04
C LEU A 605 16.40 -17.02 -13.02
N CYS A 606 17.22 -16.38 -12.18
CA CYS A 606 18.66 -16.61 -12.11
C CYS A 606 19.08 -17.65 -11.08
N SER A 607 18.27 -17.80 -10.02
CA SER A 607 18.50 -18.72 -8.91
C SER A 607 17.19 -19.15 -8.27
N LEU A 608 17.21 -20.28 -7.60
CA LEU A 608 16.11 -20.81 -6.77
C LEU A 608 16.49 -20.74 -5.29
N PRO A 609 15.52 -20.59 -4.37
CA PRO A 609 15.75 -20.80 -2.95
C PRO A 609 16.09 -22.27 -2.68
N ASP A 610 16.53 -22.57 -1.46
CA ASP A 610 16.87 -23.95 -1.07
C ASP A 610 15.61 -24.83 -0.97
N ILE A 611 15.30 -25.56 -2.03
CA ILE A 611 14.21 -26.54 -2.10
C ILE A 611 14.68 -27.98 -1.80
N SER A 612 15.89 -28.17 -1.32
CA SER A 612 16.44 -29.51 -0.99
C SER A 612 15.65 -30.25 0.08
N LYS A 613 14.94 -29.49 0.95
CA LYS A 613 14.14 -30.01 2.05
C LYS A 613 12.72 -30.45 1.69
N TRP A 614 12.31 -30.20 0.45
CA TRP A 614 10.97 -30.57 0.03
C TRP A 614 10.77 -32.08 0.06
N ASN A 615 9.68 -32.51 0.69
CA ASN A 615 9.32 -33.93 0.76
C ASN A 615 8.48 -34.32 -0.47
N LEU A 616 9.11 -35.08 -1.39
CA LEU A 616 8.45 -35.53 -2.63
C LEU A 616 7.84 -36.94 -2.49
N ASP A 617 7.69 -37.48 -1.29
CA ASP A 617 7.23 -38.89 -1.09
C ASP A 617 5.88 -39.18 -1.77
N ASN A 618 5.01 -38.24 -1.90
CA ASN A 618 3.70 -38.39 -2.55
C ASN A 618 3.65 -37.86 -3.98
N VAL A 619 4.72 -37.21 -4.46
CA VAL A 619 4.76 -36.59 -5.77
C VAL A 619 4.87 -37.66 -6.86
N LYS A 620 3.97 -37.58 -7.84
CA LYS A 620 3.91 -38.46 -9.02
C LYS A 620 4.37 -37.76 -10.30
N ASN A 621 4.20 -36.45 -10.38
CA ASN A 621 4.47 -35.66 -11.57
C ASN A 621 5.34 -34.44 -11.24
N ILE A 622 6.52 -34.38 -11.91
CA ILE A 622 7.44 -33.24 -11.87
C ILE A 622 7.73 -32.73 -13.30
N SER A 623 6.86 -33.06 -14.26
CA SER A 623 7.04 -32.69 -15.66
C SER A 623 7.11 -31.17 -15.82
N PHE A 624 8.02 -30.71 -16.68
CA PHE A 624 8.21 -29.30 -17.00
C PHE A 624 8.50 -28.38 -15.80
N LEU A 625 8.92 -28.93 -14.66
CA LEU A 625 9.08 -28.17 -13.41
C LEU A 625 9.97 -26.94 -13.58
N PHE A 626 11.09 -27.05 -14.29
CA PHE A 626 12.05 -25.98 -14.59
C PHE A 626 12.12 -25.64 -16.08
N GLU A 627 11.21 -26.16 -16.90
CA GLU A 627 11.21 -25.92 -18.34
C GLU A 627 11.34 -24.44 -18.67
N GLY A 628 12.22 -24.08 -19.61
CA GLY A 628 12.34 -22.72 -20.11
C GLY A 628 12.89 -21.70 -19.08
N CYS A 629 13.48 -22.14 -18.00
CA CYS A 629 14.23 -21.29 -17.08
C CYS A 629 15.59 -20.92 -17.69
N THR A 630 15.53 -20.13 -18.78
CA THR A 630 16.69 -19.88 -19.64
C THR A 630 17.82 -19.10 -18.98
N SER A 631 17.56 -18.37 -17.90
CA SER A 631 18.57 -17.61 -17.13
C SER A 631 19.15 -18.38 -15.94
N LEU A 632 18.63 -19.55 -15.61
CA LEU A 632 19.04 -20.36 -14.48
C LEU A 632 20.41 -21.00 -14.74
N LYS A 633 21.41 -20.66 -13.92
CA LYS A 633 22.79 -21.14 -14.08
C LYS A 633 23.09 -22.42 -13.29
N SER A 634 22.44 -22.54 -12.15
CA SER A 634 22.60 -23.67 -11.23
C SER A 634 21.30 -23.97 -10.51
N LEU A 635 21.18 -25.18 -10.03
CA LEU A 635 20.06 -25.65 -9.20
C LEU A 635 20.55 -25.84 -7.74
N PRO A 636 19.65 -25.75 -6.75
CA PRO A 636 19.94 -26.15 -5.38
C PRO A 636 20.24 -27.66 -5.33
N ASP A 637 20.68 -28.16 -4.18
CA ASP A 637 20.94 -29.58 -4.00
C ASP A 637 19.65 -30.41 -4.08
N LEU A 638 19.49 -31.16 -5.16
CA LEU A 638 18.35 -32.07 -5.39
C LEU A 638 18.63 -33.51 -5.01
N SER A 639 19.84 -33.83 -4.48
CA SER A 639 20.26 -35.20 -4.14
C SER A 639 19.35 -35.84 -3.08
N LYS A 640 18.73 -35.02 -2.24
CA LYS A 640 17.84 -35.46 -1.14
C LYS A 640 16.39 -35.71 -1.56
N TRP A 641 16.04 -35.39 -2.78
CA TRP A 641 14.69 -35.61 -3.25
C TRP A 641 14.38 -37.10 -3.40
N ASN A 642 13.36 -37.55 -2.70
CA ASN A 642 12.87 -38.92 -2.82
C ASN A 642 11.81 -39.01 -3.92
N ILE A 643 12.25 -39.38 -5.14
CA ILE A 643 11.37 -39.47 -6.30
C ILE A 643 10.80 -40.86 -6.56
N LYS A 644 10.85 -41.76 -5.57
CA LYS A 644 10.42 -43.18 -5.71
C LYS A 644 9.00 -43.38 -6.27
N ASN A 645 8.12 -42.37 -6.17
CA ASN A 645 6.75 -42.43 -6.64
C ASN A 645 6.52 -41.59 -7.89
N VAL A 646 7.55 -40.92 -8.39
CA VAL A 646 7.43 -40.10 -9.62
C VAL A 646 7.28 -41.02 -10.84
N THR A 647 6.26 -40.71 -11.65
CA THR A 647 5.98 -41.45 -12.91
C THR A 647 6.23 -40.57 -14.12
N ASP A 648 6.23 -39.23 -13.99
CA ASP A 648 6.38 -38.32 -15.10
C ASP A 648 7.44 -37.26 -14.79
N MET A 649 8.54 -37.28 -15.57
CA MET A 649 9.65 -36.35 -15.53
C MET A 649 9.83 -35.60 -16.86
N LYS A 650 8.83 -35.67 -17.76
CA LYS A 650 8.88 -35.06 -19.07
C LYS A 650 9.35 -33.61 -18.98
N GLY A 651 10.36 -33.28 -19.78
CA GLY A 651 10.85 -31.90 -19.92
C GLY A 651 11.27 -31.19 -18.63
N LEU A 652 11.66 -31.95 -17.58
CA LEU A 652 11.99 -31.40 -16.25
C LEU A 652 12.95 -30.21 -16.33
N PHE A 653 13.98 -30.30 -17.18
CA PHE A 653 14.99 -29.25 -17.42
C PHE A 653 14.96 -28.74 -18.87
N ASN A 654 13.93 -29.06 -19.65
CA ASN A 654 13.81 -28.64 -21.03
C ASN A 654 14.06 -27.13 -21.18
N LYS A 655 14.89 -26.75 -22.15
CA LYS A 655 15.21 -25.33 -22.44
C LYS A 655 15.90 -24.54 -21.32
N CYS A 656 16.54 -25.20 -20.35
CA CYS A 656 17.38 -24.54 -19.35
C CYS A 656 18.73 -24.16 -20.01
N SER A 657 18.72 -23.25 -20.96
CA SER A 657 19.84 -22.99 -21.84
C SER A 657 21.12 -22.47 -21.17
N LYS A 658 21.04 -21.80 -20.00
CA LYS A 658 22.21 -21.33 -19.23
C LYS A 658 22.66 -22.29 -18.13
N LEU A 659 21.97 -23.40 -17.94
CA LEU A 659 22.32 -24.37 -16.91
C LEU A 659 23.61 -25.09 -17.30
N GLU A 660 24.65 -24.95 -16.48
CA GLU A 660 25.99 -25.51 -16.79
C GLU A 660 26.18 -26.89 -16.21
N ASN A 661 25.60 -27.19 -15.05
CA ASN A 661 25.72 -28.43 -14.34
C ASN A 661 24.40 -28.80 -13.67
N ILE A 662 24.16 -30.11 -13.53
CA ILE A 662 23.06 -30.68 -12.73
C ILE A 662 23.63 -31.08 -11.36
N PRO A 663 22.95 -30.85 -10.23
CA PRO A 663 23.35 -31.38 -8.92
C PRO A 663 23.35 -32.91 -8.98
N ASP A 664 23.97 -33.56 -7.99
CA ASP A 664 24.06 -35.03 -7.95
C ASP A 664 22.68 -35.67 -7.77
N ILE A 665 22.13 -36.15 -8.88
CA ILE A 665 20.86 -36.89 -8.96
C ILE A 665 21.07 -38.39 -9.21
N SER A 666 22.30 -38.87 -9.05
CA SER A 666 22.68 -40.28 -9.34
C SER A 666 21.87 -41.29 -8.52
N ASN A 667 21.45 -40.91 -7.31
CA ASN A 667 20.71 -41.77 -6.39
C ASN A 667 19.20 -41.69 -6.50
N TRP A 668 18.66 -40.97 -7.47
CA TRP A 668 17.24 -40.91 -7.69
C TRP A 668 16.68 -42.30 -8.07
N ASN A 669 15.65 -42.74 -7.35
CA ASN A 669 14.93 -43.96 -7.71
C ASN A 669 13.97 -43.73 -8.83
N THR A 670 14.34 -44.11 -10.06
CA THR A 670 13.58 -43.90 -11.29
C THR A 670 12.72 -45.09 -11.70
N GLU A 671 12.58 -46.10 -10.86
CA GLU A 671 11.90 -47.36 -11.20
C GLU A 671 10.46 -47.18 -11.71
N LYS A 672 9.73 -46.20 -11.18
CA LYS A 672 8.33 -45.92 -11.56
C LYS A 672 8.17 -44.91 -12.70
N VAL A 673 9.27 -44.35 -13.18
CA VAL A 673 9.23 -43.34 -14.22
C VAL A 673 8.83 -43.98 -15.56
N LEU A 674 7.84 -43.34 -16.21
CA LEU A 674 7.28 -43.77 -17.50
C LEU A 674 7.64 -42.83 -18.64
N ASP A 675 7.84 -41.52 -18.37
CA ASP A 675 8.13 -40.51 -19.37
C ASP A 675 9.35 -39.65 -18.95
N VAL A 676 10.39 -39.68 -19.80
CA VAL A 676 11.59 -38.84 -19.68
C VAL A 676 11.82 -38.04 -20.95
N SER A 677 10.80 -37.93 -21.83
CA SER A 677 10.90 -37.16 -23.07
C SER A 677 11.30 -35.72 -22.77
N TYR A 678 12.16 -35.16 -23.60
CA TYR A 678 12.65 -33.77 -23.47
C TYR A 678 13.35 -33.43 -22.14
N LEU A 679 13.79 -34.42 -21.34
CA LEU A 679 14.27 -34.22 -19.97
C LEU A 679 15.34 -33.12 -19.88
N PHE A 680 16.32 -33.11 -20.77
CA PHE A 680 17.40 -32.12 -20.90
C PHE A 680 17.40 -31.40 -22.25
N ASN A 681 16.36 -31.55 -23.06
CA ASN A 681 16.31 -30.99 -24.41
C ASN A 681 16.62 -29.46 -24.37
N GLU A 682 17.42 -29.00 -25.32
CA GLU A 682 17.87 -27.61 -25.44
C GLU A 682 18.61 -27.04 -24.19
N CYS A 683 19.24 -27.90 -23.38
CA CYS A 683 20.18 -27.50 -22.34
C CYS A 683 21.54 -27.15 -22.96
N ILE A 684 21.61 -26.08 -23.73
CA ILE A 684 22.71 -25.75 -24.65
C ILE A 684 24.06 -25.66 -23.94
N ASN A 685 24.11 -25.10 -22.72
CA ASN A 685 25.36 -24.88 -21.94
C ASN A 685 25.66 -26.00 -20.94
N LEU A 686 24.89 -27.08 -20.88
CA LEU A 686 25.10 -28.19 -19.99
C LEU A 686 26.35 -28.96 -20.38
N LYS A 687 27.39 -28.92 -19.52
CA LYS A 687 28.70 -29.49 -19.80
C LYS A 687 28.86 -30.92 -19.30
N TYR A 688 28.29 -31.19 -18.12
CA TYR A 688 28.46 -32.48 -17.43
C TYR A 688 27.12 -32.87 -16.78
N LEU A 689 26.86 -34.16 -16.80
CA LEU A 689 25.83 -34.84 -16.03
C LEU A 689 26.43 -35.64 -14.87
N PRO A 690 25.74 -35.80 -13.76
CA PRO A 690 26.14 -36.77 -12.74
C PRO A 690 26.07 -38.17 -13.31
N ASN A 691 26.66 -39.16 -12.60
CA ASN A 691 26.62 -40.53 -13.04
C ASN A 691 25.19 -41.11 -12.94
N LEU A 692 24.54 -41.28 -14.07
CA LEU A 692 23.16 -41.77 -14.15
C LEU A 692 23.06 -43.30 -14.34
N SER A 693 24.15 -44.03 -14.24
CA SER A 693 24.19 -45.53 -14.44
C SER A 693 23.30 -46.28 -13.43
N LYS A 694 22.97 -45.67 -12.29
CA LYS A 694 22.07 -46.27 -11.28
C LYS A 694 20.57 -46.09 -11.60
N TRP A 695 20.24 -45.26 -12.57
CA TRP A 695 18.85 -45.06 -12.94
C TRP A 695 18.24 -46.33 -13.54
N ASN A 696 17.13 -46.77 -12.98
CA ASN A 696 16.34 -47.88 -13.51
C ASN A 696 15.25 -47.32 -14.46
N LEU A 697 15.53 -47.36 -15.77
CA LEU A 697 14.63 -46.80 -16.79
C LEU A 697 13.88 -47.93 -17.54
N ARG A 698 13.80 -49.13 -17.01
CA ARG A 698 13.17 -50.29 -17.69
C ARG A 698 11.68 -50.12 -17.93
N ASN A 699 11.00 -49.28 -17.12
CA ASN A 699 9.57 -48.99 -17.23
C ASN A 699 9.27 -47.73 -18.07
N VAL A 700 10.28 -47.02 -18.53
CA VAL A 700 10.12 -45.85 -19.38
C VAL A 700 9.55 -46.26 -20.73
N VAL A 701 8.46 -45.61 -21.13
CA VAL A 701 7.78 -45.84 -22.40
C VAL A 701 7.97 -44.65 -23.37
N LYS A 702 8.41 -43.48 -22.91
CA LYS A 702 8.70 -42.30 -23.69
C LYS A 702 10.02 -41.69 -23.30
N ASN A 703 10.93 -41.52 -24.26
CA ASN A 703 12.27 -40.95 -24.05
C ASN A 703 12.71 -40.04 -25.23
N GLU A 704 11.76 -39.63 -26.09
CA GLU A 704 12.07 -38.83 -27.26
C GLU A 704 12.75 -37.51 -26.87
N TYR A 705 13.76 -37.11 -27.64
CA TYR A 705 14.47 -35.83 -27.51
C TYR A 705 15.09 -35.58 -26.10
N MET A 706 15.43 -36.64 -25.35
CA MET A 706 15.91 -36.51 -23.98
C MET A 706 17.14 -35.59 -23.84
N PHE A 707 18.06 -35.63 -24.82
CA PHE A 707 19.31 -34.86 -24.84
C PHE A 707 19.44 -34.02 -26.12
N ASP A 708 18.39 -33.84 -26.85
CA ASP A 708 18.42 -33.10 -28.11
C ASP A 708 18.89 -31.66 -27.88
N GLU A 709 19.68 -31.11 -28.80
CA GLU A 709 20.27 -29.76 -28.72
C GLU A 709 21.14 -29.48 -27.43
N CYS A 710 21.63 -30.52 -26.74
CA CYS A 710 22.60 -30.36 -25.64
C CYS A 710 24.03 -30.16 -26.20
N LYS A 711 24.30 -29.06 -26.89
CA LYS A 711 25.51 -28.81 -27.72
C LYS A 711 26.80 -28.79 -26.94
N SER A 712 26.79 -28.46 -25.64
CA SER A 712 27.99 -28.40 -24.80
C SER A 712 28.26 -29.68 -24.03
N LEU A 713 27.39 -30.69 -24.10
CA LEU A 713 27.53 -31.94 -23.32
C LEU A 713 28.68 -32.75 -23.87
N LYS A 714 29.68 -33.02 -23.01
CA LYS A 714 30.93 -33.72 -23.42
C LYS A 714 30.73 -35.20 -23.73
N SER A 715 29.79 -35.83 -23.04
CA SER A 715 29.42 -37.23 -23.29
C SER A 715 27.98 -37.47 -22.85
N GLN A 716 27.22 -38.21 -23.64
CA GLN A 716 25.90 -38.68 -23.21
C GLN A 716 26.12 -39.92 -22.30
N PRO A 717 25.34 -40.02 -21.19
CA PRO A 717 25.41 -41.17 -20.32
C PRO A 717 24.83 -42.41 -21.03
N GLU A 718 25.45 -43.57 -20.80
CA GLU A 718 24.86 -44.86 -21.18
C GLU A 718 23.67 -45.13 -20.26
N LEU A 719 22.46 -45.16 -20.82
CA LEU A 719 21.24 -45.42 -20.09
C LEU A 719 20.60 -46.73 -20.55
N ASN A 720 20.11 -47.51 -19.62
CA ASN A 720 19.51 -48.81 -19.92
C ASN A 720 17.99 -48.72 -19.88
N PHE A 721 17.40 -48.53 -21.04
CA PHE A 721 15.93 -48.50 -21.26
C PHE A 721 15.38 -49.92 -21.45
N GLY A 722 14.11 -50.18 -21.15
CA GLY A 722 13.41 -51.44 -21.41
C GLY A 722 13.16 -51.67 -22.91
N MET A 723 12.90 -52.93 -23.30
CA MET A 723 12.71 -53.33 -24.71
C MET A 723 11.44 -52.74 -25.39
N GLY A 724 10.71 -51.82 -24.80
CA GLY A 724 9.48 -51.22 -25.32
C GLY A 724 9.56 -49.72 -25.60
N CYS A 725 10.70 -49.07 -25.46
CA CYS A 725 10.85 -47.67 -25.74
C CYS A 725 10.71 -47.38 -27.24
N VAL A 726 9.72 -46.57 -27.62
CA VAL A 726 9.56 -46.02 -28.94
C VAL A 726 10.22 -44.65 -28.98
N GLY A 727 11.39 -44.53 -29.63
CA GLY A 727 12.09 -43.28 -29.85
C GLY A 727 13.61 -43.41 -29.78
N GLN A 728 14.27 -43.13 -30.89
CA GLN A 728 15.70 -42.80 -30.95
C GLN A 728 15.88 -41.28 -30.90
#